data_dd99162a69badfdb0d857e2b78567db4
#
_entry.id   dd99162a69badfdb0d857e2b78567db4
#
_cell.length_a   1.000
_cell.length_b   1.000
_cell.length_c   1.000
_cell.angle_alpha   90.00
_cell.angle_beta   90.00
_cell.angle_gamma   90.00
#
_symmetry.space_group_name_H-M   'P 1'
#
loop_
_entity.id
_entity.type
_entity.pdbx_description
1 polymer ?
#
loop_
_entity_poly.entity_id
_entity_poly.type
_entity_poly.pdbx_seq_one_letter_code
_entity_poly.pdbx_strand_id
1 'polypeptide(L)'
;MPGEVFEFGDFKLDVDCFHLSRGARTLKLERKPLELLLLLAASNGQLVTRTEIAQHLWGSEVYVDTEHGINTAVRKIRQALGDDPENPRFVHTVTGKGYRFAAAIVRRKKQPEPAPIVPIPIRRTRLAWYVALGLCTLLALSGIALSRLFLSRREIRYTQLTDFTDSAVSPVLSSDGRMLAFIRGGSGFLTADQIYVKMLPNGEARRLVDDVRPKYGLAFSPDGSEISYTVLEPPTFTTYAVSVLGGDPHLLLKNAAGLSWLNAHELLFSRFDSGIHLGIVTQALPDGPVKQIYLPSHERGMAHYSYPSPDHHQILIVEMNGNGDWAPCRLASLDPQPYTKTVGPSGACTSAAWSPDGSWMYFAAYVDGHSHLWRQHFPNGSPVQLTFGPSEEDGIAVEKTGRSLITSVGVHESTLWIHDEHGDRPLSSEGEVVGYGSPPAFSSDDKTLYYLLNHPSQGSGTELWSMNLESGKNEVVIPGVSMLAYDVSPNGKQVVYSAEDPNGKTRMWLASIDRSSPARRVGDFAGMSPHFGPGGQILFLLTEGHANYLEQVEPGSSGRRKIVPYPIIEIQGISPGRRWVMAMVAAAPGENGPAPMAIPLDGGPPRRVCLSYCDPTWSSSGAFLFVQVEDPSRTSPGRSLAIPTGPAESLDKLPPGGIALMSTPGAVPGAQSVARANLVPGRDPGHFAFVDTTVHRNLFRISLP
;
A
#
# COMPACT_ATOMS: atom_id res chain seq x y z
N MET A 1 30.97 31.21 -2.07
CA MET A 1 32.39 31.04 -2.43
C MET A 1 32.54 30.67 -3.92
N PRO A 2 32.14 31.52 -4.83
CA PRO A 2 32.26 31.25 -6.26
C PRO A 2 33.72 31.34 -6.69
N GLY A 3 34.18 30.43 -7.57
CA GLY A 3 35.53 30.42 -8.12
C GLY A 3 36.60 29.70 -7.30
N GLU A 4 36.22 28.92 -6.28
CA GLU A 4 37.18 28.21 -5.43
C GLU A 4 37.24 26.70 -5.77
N VAL A 5 38.46 26.17 -5.75
CA VAL A 5 38.75 24.74 -5.85
C VAL A 5 39.48 24.31 -4.58
N PHE A 6 38.98 23.30 -3.90
CA PHE A 6 39.63 22.67 -2.75
C PHE A 6 40.48 21.49 -3.24
N GLU A 7 41.78 21.53 -2.99
CA GLU A 7 42.71 20.44 -3.27
C GLU A 7 43.15 19.78 -1.95
N PHE A 8 43.01 18.46 -1.86
CA PHE A 8 43.43 17.68 -0.68
C PHE A 8 43.86 16.26 -1.10
N GLY A 9 45.05 15.86 -0.72
CA GLY A 9 45.67 14.63 -1.25
C GLY A 9 45.69 14.64 -2.77
N ASP A 10 45.16 13.58 -3.38
CA ASP A 10 45.06 13.45 -4.84
C ASP A 10 43.70 13.95 -5.39
N PHE A 11 42.88 14.59 -4.56
CA PHE A 11 41.52 14.99 -4.90
C PHE A 11 41.40 16.50 -5.17
N LYS A 12 40.53 16.84 -6.11
CA LYS A 12 40.09 18.19 -6.41
C LYS A 12 38.57 18.27 -6.32
N LEU A 13 38.07 19.22 -5.52
CA LEU A 13 36.67 19.51 -5.32
C LEU A 13 36.39 20.93 -5.83
N ASP A 14 35.72 21.03 -6.98
CA ASP A 14 35.34 22.31 -7.61
C ASP A 14 33.96 22.73 -7.06
N VAL A 15 33.94 23.89 -6.40
CA VAL A 15 32.73 24.41 -5.73
C VAL A 15 31.68 24.85 -6.74
N ASP A 16 32.07 25.45 -7.86
CA ASP A 16 31.14 26.00 -8.86
C ASP A 16 30.51 24.88 -9.73
N CYS A 17 31.33 23.87 -10.06
CA CYS A 17 30.88 22.78 -10.91
C CYS A 17 30.25 21.62 -10.13
N PHE A 18 30.25 21.69 -8.78
CA PHE A 18 29.80 20.60 -7.92
C PHE A 18 30.42 19.26 -8.31
N HIS A 19 31.77 19.24 -8.39
CA HIS A 19 32.49 18.17 -9.03
C HIS A 19 33.70 17.71 -8.20
N LEU A 20 33.76 16.40 -7.89
CA LEU A 20 34.89 15.77 -7.23
C LEU A 20 35.69 14.98 -8.26
N SER A 21 37.01 15.17 -8.31
CA SER A 21 37.91 14.40 -9.18
C SER A 21 39.16 13.91 -8.44
N ARG A 22 39.72 12.80 -8.92
CA ARG A 22 41.04 12.29 -8.51
C ARG A 22 41.93 12.21 -9.73
N GLY A 23 42.91 13.09 -9.82
CA GLY A 23 43.68 13.28 -11.07
C GLY A 23 42.76 13.68 -12.22
N ALA A 24 42.82 12.95 -13.33
CA ALA A 24 41.97 13.15 -14.51
C ALA A 24 40.59 12.41 -14.43
N ARG A 25 40.34 11.63 -13.38
CA ARG A 25 39.13 10.82 -13.26
C ARG A 25 38.08 11.53 -12.39
N THR A 26 36.87 11.72 -12.94
CA THR A 26 35.70 12.16 -12.21
C THR A 26 35.17 11.08 -11.29
N LEU A 27 34.85 11.43 -10.05
CA LEU A 27 34.21 10.56 -9.08
C LEU A 27 32.73 10.93 -8.96
N LYS A 28 31.83 9.97 -9.17
CA LYS A 28 30.40 10.19 -8.98
C LYS A 28 30.09 10.17 -7.49
N LEU A 29 29.58 11.29 -6.98
CA LEU A 29 29.05 11.43 -5.63
C LEU A 29 27.67 12.09 -5.71
N GLU A 30 26.69 11.57 -4.99
CA GLU A 30 25.35 12.12 -4.96
C GLU A 30 25.34 13.53 -4.35
N ARG A 31 24.29 14.29 -4.61
CA ARG A 31 24.19 15.71 -4.23
C ARG A 31 24.39 15.94 -2.74
N LYS A 32 23.65 15.27 -1.85
CA LYS A 32 23.76 15.48 -0.38
C LYS A 32 25.11 15.07 0.20
N PRO A 33 25.70 13.92 -0.12
CA PRO A 33 27.08 13.61 0.24
C PRO A 33 28.10 14.64 -0.27
N LEU A 34 27.90 15.18 -1.48
CA LEU A 34 28.80 16.19 -2.03
C LEU A 34 28.66 17.54 -1.30
N GLU A 35 27.44 17.97 -0.97
CA GLU A 35 27.17 19.16 -0.15
C GLU A 35 27.79 19.02 1.25
N LEU A 36 27.70 17.83 1.86
CA LEU A 36 28.36 17.55 3.14
C LEU A 36 29.89 17.61 3.02
N LEU A 37 30.46 17.04 1.97
CA LEU A 37 31.90 17.10 1.74
C LEU A 37 32.40 18.56 1.56
N LEU A 38 31.64 19.39 0.83
CA LEU A 38 31.91 20.81 0.68
C LEU A 38 31.86 21.56 2.02
N LEU A 39 30.84 21.28 2.85
CA LEU A 39 30.69 21.87 4.18
C LEU A 39 31.89 21.52 5.08
N LEU A 40 32.27 20.24 5.12
CA LEU A 40 33.39 19.75 5.91
C LEU A 40 34.74 20.33 5.42
N ALA A 41 34.92 20.39 4.12
CA ALA A 41 36.15 21.00 3.52
C ALA A 41 36.22 22.52 3.76
N ALA A 42 35.08 23.21 3.67
CA ALA A 42 35.01 24.65 3.94
C ALA A 42 35.29 25.00 5.40
N SER A 43 34.98 24.10 6.33
CA SER A 43 35.19 24.32 7.79
C SER A 43 36.63 24.19 8.25
N ASN A 44 37.55 23.96 7.33
CA ASN A 44 39.02 24.08 7.55
C ASN A 44 39.53 23.27 8.76
N GLY A 45 39.07 22.05 8.94
CA GLY A 45 39.46 21.16 10.03
C GLY A 45 38.72 21.39 11.36
N GLN A 46 37.83 22.37 11.43
CA GLN A 46 36.96 22.57 12.60
C GLN A 46 35.89 21.49 12.68
N LEU A 47 35.40 21.24 13.89
CA LEU A 47 34.28 20.32 14.12
C LEU A 47 33.00 20.94 13.55
N VAL A 48 32.31 20.18 12.69
CA VAL A 48 30.95 20.48 12.26
C VAL A 48 30.02 19.55 13.03
N THR A 49 29.13 20.13 13.82
CA THR A 49 28.19 19.36 14.65
C THR A 49 27.13 18.70 13.81
N ARG A 50 26.51 17.63 14.35
CA ARG A 50 25.40 16.95 13.68
C ARG A 50 24.21 17.88 13.41
N THR A 51 23.93 18.79 14.33
CA THR A 51 22.89 19.82 14.17
C THR A 51 23.18 20.78 13.02
N GLU A 52 24.42 21.26 12.90
CA GLU A 52 24.84 22.13 11.78
C GLU A 52 24.78 21.40 10.44
N ILE A 53 25.17 20.12 10.39
CA ILE A 53 25.06 19.29 9.20
C ILE A 53 23.59 19.09 8.81
N ALA A 54 22.73 18.76 9.78
CA ALA A 54 21.30 18.59 9.55
C ALA A 54 20.67 19.89 9.01
N GLN A 55 20.96 21.02 9.63
CA GLN A 55 20.45 22.31 9.20
C GLN A 55 20.94 22.70 7.79
N HIS A 56 22.19 22.38 7.46
CA HIS A 56 22.76 22.67 6.14
C HIS A 56 22.18 21.79 5.01
N LEU A 57 21.95 20.49 5.28
CA LEU A 57 21.50 19.55 4.27
C LEU A 57 19.98 19.47 4.11
N TRP A 58 19.20 19.80 5.15
CA TRP A 58 17.74 19.64 5.17
C TRP A 58 16.97 20.89 5.59
N GLY A 59 17.63 21.94 6.14
CA GLY A 59 16.96 23.16 6.62
C GLY A 59 16.40 23.03 8.03
N SER A 60 15.70 24.07 8.52
CA SER A 60 15.20 24.14 9.89
C SER A 60 13.80 23.56 10.12
N GLU A 61 13.09 23.13 9.07
CA GLU A 61 11.67 22.74 9.16
C GLU A 61 11.39 21.27 8.75
N VAL A 62 12.40 20.41 8.68
CA VAL A 62 12.21 19.04 8.19
C VAL A 62 12.43 18.03 9.31
N TYR A 63 11.36 17.34 9.72
CA TYR A 63 11.40 16.14 10.56
C TYR A 63 11.80 14.93 9.67
N VAL A 64 13.09 14.72 9.49
CA VAL A 64 13.65 13.49 8.89
C VAL A 64 14.56 12.88 9.94
N ASP A 65 14.74 11.56 9.93
CA ASP A 65 15.83 10.92 10.66
C ASP A 65 17.18 11.40 10.11
N THR A 66 17.57 12.58 10.60
CA THR A 66 18.79 13.28 10.20
C THR A 66 20.04 12.49 10.60
N GLU A 67 19.96 11.66 11.64
CA GLU A 67 21.06 10.83 12.12
C GLU A 67 21.43 9.76 11.10
N HIS A 68 20.45 9.02 10.62
CA HIS A 68 20.67 8.00 9.58
C HIS A 68 21.12 8.62 8.26
N GLY A 69 20.52 9.76 7.89
CA GLY A 69 20.89 10.51 6.69
C GLY A 69 22.34 11.01 6.70
N ILE A 70 22.81 11.55 7.82
CA ILE A 70 24.20 12.00 8.01
C ILE A 70 25.17 10.82 7.93
N ASN A 71 24.88 9.72 8.64
CA ASN A 71 25.73 8.55 8.65
C ASN A 71 25.86 7.93 7.23
N THR A 72 24.78 7.90 6.48
CA THR A 72 24.76 7.41 5.09
C THR A 72 25.57 8.32 4.17
N ALA A 73 25.44 9.65 4.31
CA ALA A 73 26.22 10.61 3.53
C ALA A 73 27.73 10.50 3.82
N VAL A 74 28.11 10.37 5.09
CA VAL A 74 29.51 10.17 5.49
C VAL A 74 30.07 8.86 4.96
N ARG A 75 29.30 7.76 5.01
CA ARG A 75 29.72 6.47 4.45
C ARG A 75 30.00 6.58 2.94
N LYS A 76 29.12 7.26 2.18
CA LYS A 76 29.32 7.48 0.74
C LYS A 76 30.52 8.35 0.43
N ILE A 77 30.80 9.40 1.24
CA ILE A 77 32.01 10.20 1.13
C ILE A 77 33.25 9.35 1.35
N ARG A 78 33.31 8.57 2.43
CA ARG A 78 34.44 7.67 2.72
C ARG A 78 34.66 6.67 1.60
N GLN A 79 33.62 6.06 1.08
CA GLN A 79 33.70 5.14 -0.05
C GLN A 79 34.29 5.83 -1.30
N ALA A 80 33.86 7.07 -1.62
CA ALA A 80 34.38 7.81 -2.76
C ALA A 80 35.85 8.24 -2.61
N LEU A 81 36.25 8.57 -1.37
CA LEU A 81 37.62 8.96 -1.05
C LEU A 81 38.56 7.79 -0.75
N GLY A 82 38.04 6.58 -0.58
CA GLY A 82 38.80 5.42 -0.09
C GLY A 82 39.30 5.63 1.34
N ASP A 83 38.45 6.20 2.21
CA ASP A 83 38.77 6.58 3.59
C ASP A 83 38.30 5.50 4.57
N ASP A 84 39.19 4.97 5.40
CA ASP A 84 38.90 3.92 6.36
C ASP A 84 38.29 4.51 7.66
N PRO A 85 37.12 4.07 8.10
CA PRO A 85 36.50 4.53 9.34
C PRO A 85 37.38 4.35 10.59
N GLU A 86 38.19 3.28 10.65
CA GLU A 86 39.07 2.95 11.79
C GLU A 86 40.39 3.74 11.75
N ASN A 87 40.80 4.17 10.55
CA ASN A 87 42.02 4.98 10.38
C ASN A 87 41.77 6.12 9.37
N PRO A 88 40.93 7.09 9.71
CA PRO A 88 40.43 8.10 8.78
C PRO A 88 41.49 9.09 8.39
N ARG A 89 41.73 9.23 7.07
CA ARG A 89 42.64 10.19 6.46
C ARG A 89 41.95 11.54 6.13
N PHE A 90 40.66 11.49 5.80
CA PHE A 90 39.90 12.65 5.32
C PHE A 90 38.76 13.05 6.25
N VAL A 91 37.86 12.10 6.63
CA VAL A 91 36.69 12.41 7.45
C VAL A 91 36.79 11.72 8.81
N HIS A 92 37.12 12.51 9.84
CA HIS A 92 37.24 12.05 11.22
C HIS A 92 35.89 12.15 11.95
N THR A 93 35.42 11.08 12.57
CA THR A 93 34.24 11.08 13.44
C THR A 93 34.63 11.53 14.84
N VAL A 94 33.93 12.53 15.37
CA VAL A 94 34.03 12.93 16.79
C VAL A 94 32.79 12.37 17.48
N THR A 95 32.97 11.24 18.18
CA THR A 95 31.88 10.46 18.79
C THR A 95 30.94 11.35 19.60
N GLY A 96 29.63 11.23 19.31
CA GLY A 96 28.57 12.00 19.98
C GLY A 96 28.50 13.49 19.63
N LYS A 97 29.43 14.03 18.80
CA LYS A 97 29.46 15.48 18.50
C LYS A 97 29.29 15.83 17.02
N GLY A 98 29.93 15.10 16.11
CA GLY A 98 29.88 15.42 14.67
C GLY A 98 31.09 14.91 13.89
N TYR A 99 31.46 15.64 12.85
CA TYR A 99 32.53 15.26 11.93
C TYR A 99 33.49 16.45 11.67
N ARG A 100 34.73 16.15 11.34
CA ARG A 100 35.70 17.15 10.90
C ARG A 100 36.51 16.64 9.71
N PHE A 101 36.98 17.54 8.87
CA PHE A 101 37.88 17.20 7.77
C PHE A 101 39.32 17.21 8.28
N ALA A 102 40.02 16.06 8.20
CA ALA A 102 41.32 15.87 8.84
C ALA A 102 42.52 16.21 7.91
N ALA A 103 42.33 16.16 6.59
CA ALA A 103 43.39 16.43 5.65
C ALA A 103 43.63 17.92 5.45
N ALA A 104 44.89 18.30 5.17
CA ALA A 104 45.23 19.70 4.80
C ALA A 104 44.57 20.05 3.45
N ILE A 105 43.92 21.22 3.41
CA ILE A 105 43.20 21.70 2.23
C ILE A 105 43.95 22.95 1.68
N VAL A 106 44.28 22.89 0.40
CA VAL A 106 44.77 24.03 -0.35
C VAL A 106 43.62 24.65 -1.13
N ARG A 107 43.31 25.91 -0.86
CA ARG A 107 42.30 26.69 -1.59
C ARG A 107 42.96 27.43 -2.74
N ARG A 108 42.53 27.16 -3.98
CA ARG A 108 42.97 27.88 -5.17
C ARG A 108 41.79 28.62 -5.78
N LYS A 109 42.01 29.90 -6.12
CA LYS A 109 41.09 30.63 -7.01
C LYS A 109 41.35 30.22 -8.45
N LYS A 110 40.31 29.95 -9.21
CA LYS A 110 40.39 29.64 -10.62
C LYS A 110 40.93 30.86 -11.36
N GLN A 111 42.24 30.85 -11.70
CA GLN A 111 42.83 31.88 -12.53
C GLN A 111 42.55 31.53 -13.99
N PRO A 112 42.03 32.45 -14.81
CA PRO A 112 41.87 32.16 -16.23
C PRO A 112 43.26 32.01 -16.86
N GLU A 113 43.50 30.88 -17.52
CA GLU A 113 44.70 30.57 -18.23
C GLU A 113 44.83 31.53 -19.44
N PRO A 114 45.93 32.28 -19.60
CA PRO A 114 46.11 33.16 -20.76
C PRO A 114 46.35 32.34 -22.01
N ALA A 115 45.47 32.49 -22.98
CA ALA A 115 45.63 31.87 -24.31
C ALA A 115 46.86 32.49 -25.03
N PRO A 116 47.65 31.66 -25.79
CA PRO A 116 48.79 32.15 -26.55
C PRO A 116 48.32 33.08 -27.69
N ILE A 117 48.87 34.28 -27.72
CA ILE A 117 48.60 35.27 -28.74
C ILE A 117 49.40 34.92 -30.00
N VAL A 118 48.69 34.47 -31.03
CA VAL A 118 49.20 34.38 -32.40
C VAL A 118 48.61 35.51 -33.22
N PRO A 119 49.39 36.41 -33.81
CA PRO A 119 48.84 37.52 -34.60
C PRO A 119 48.39 37.00 -35.97
N ILE A 120 47.08 37.00 -36.22
CA ILE A 120 46.47 36.71 -37.52
C ILE A 120 46.00 38.05 -38.13
N PRO A 121 46.34 38.35 -39.42
CA PRO A 121 45.93 39.60 -40.05
C PRO A 121 44.42 39.64 -40.29
N ILE A 122 43.75 40.67 -39.76
CA ILE A 122 42.30 40.85 -39.88
C ILE A 122 41.94 41.29 -41.29
N ARG A 123 41.45 40.34 -42.10
CA ARG A 123 40.68 40.63 -43.29
C ARG A 123 39.22 40.75 -42.94
N ARG A 124 38.69 41.93 -42.92
CA ARG A 124 37.28 42.26 -42.64
C ARG A 124 36.41 41.65 -43.71
N THR A 125 35.71 40.55 -43.40
CA THR A 125 34.62 40.02 -44.18
C THR A 125 33.34 40.19 -43.37
N ARG A 126 32.32 40.83 -43.95
CA ARG A 126 30.98 41.03 -43.34
C ARG A 126 30.31 39.71 -42.94
N LEU A 127 30.76 38.60 -43.51
CA LEU A 127 30.29 37.23 -43.20
C LEU A 127 30.57 36.81 -41.75
N ALA A 128 31.71 37.20 -41.13
CA ALA A 128 32.05 36.85 -39.74
C ALA A 128 31.07 37.46 -38.73
N TRP A 129 30.55 38.66 -39.00
CA TRP A 129 29.54 39.31 -38.15
C TRP A 129 28.18 38.62 -38.22
N TYR A 130 27.76 38.09 -39.36
CA TYR A 130 26.51 37.37 -39.51
C TYR A 130 26.59 35.96 -38.86
N VAL A 131 27.74 35.29 -38.90
CA VAL A 131 27.99 34.03 -38.21
C VAL A 131 28.02 34.21 -36.69
N ALA A 132 28.69 35.27 -36.20
CA ALA A 132 28.70 35.59 -34.76
C ALA A 132 27.31 35.99 -34.26
N LEU A 133 26.53 36.76 -35.01
CA LEU A 133 25.16 37.12 -34.67
C LEU A 133 24.24 35.89 -34.66
N GLY A 134 24.39 34.99 -35.66
CA GLY A 134 23.68 33.73 -35.72
C GLY A 134 24.00 32.79 -34.55
N LEU A 135 25.26 32.72 -34.15
CA LEU A 135 25.68 31.91 -32.99
C LEU A 135 25.16 32.50 -31.66
N CYS A 136 25.19 33.83 -31.50
CA CYS A 136 24.63 34.51 -30.34
C CYS A 136 23.10 34.37 -30.25
N THR A 137 22.38 34.41 -31.35
CA THR A 137 20.94 34.16 -31.38
C THR A 137 20.60 32.70 -31.10
N LEU A 138 21.37 31.75 -31.60
CA LEU A 138 21.22 30.32 -31.30
C LEU A 138 21.49 30.01 -29.83
N LEU A 139 22.54 30.61 -29.25
CA LEU A 139 22.84 30.52 -27.81
C LEU A 139 21.78 31.18 -26.92
N ALA A 140 21.23 32.32 -27.36
CA ALA A 140 20.15 33.01 -26.65
C ALA A 140 18.85 32.19 -26.73
N LEU A 141 18.51 31.61 -27.90
CA LEU A 141 17.35 30.75 -28.05
C LEU A 141 17.50 29.43 -27.30
N SER A 142 18.68 28.82 -27.30
CA SER A 142 18.96 27.64 -26.49
C SER A 142 18.97 27.96 -24.99
N GLY A 143 19.48 29.11 -24.56
CA GLY A 143 19.39 29.61 -23.18
C GLY A 143 17.94 29.84 -22.74
N ILE A 144 17.10 30.45 -23.62
CA ILE A 144 15.67 30.64 -23.36
C ILE A 144 14.93 29.29 -23.36
N ALA A 145 15.26 28.37 -24.24
CA ALA A 145 14.70 27.01 -24.24
C ALA A 145 15.10 26.22 -23.00
N LEU A 146 16.37 26.28 -22.60
CA LEU A 146 16.86 25.69 -21.36
C LEU A 146 16.24 26.36 -20.12
N SER A 147 16.16 27.68 -20.08
CA SER A 147 15.51 28.39 -18.97
C SER A 147 14.02 28.07 -18.86
N ARG A 148 13.31 27.90 -19.99
CA ARG A 148 11.92 27.42 -19.99
C ARG A 148 11.82 25.98 -19.51
N LEU A 149 12.76 25.11 -19.83
CA LEU A 149 12.85 23.74 -19.32
C LEU A 149 13.18 23.70 -17.81
N PHE A 150 14.01 24.60 -17.32
CA PHE A 150 14.37 24.69 -15.89
C PHE A 150 13.38 25.51 -15.06
N LEU A 151 12.71 26.52 -15.63
CA LEU A 151 11.71 27.35 -14.93
C LEU A 151 10.31 26.74 -14.91
N SER A 152 10.04 25.64 -15.63
CA SER A 152 8.73 25.02 -15.67
C SER A 152 8.54 23.86 -14.68
N ARG A 153 9.39 23.66 -13.70
CA ARG A 153 9.00 22.93 -12.51
C ARG A 153 8.14 23.85 -11.64
N ARG A 154 6.87 23.99 -12.01
CA ARG A 154 5.88 24.57 -11.10
C ARG A 154 5.88 23.68 -9.85
N GLU A 155 6.25 24.27 -8.73
CA GLU A 155 6.11 23.61 -7.44
C GLU A 155 4.67 23.20 -7.24
N ILE A 156 4.46 21.94 -6.92
CA ILE A 156 3.14 21.43 -6.54
C ILE A 156 2.77 22.13 -5.23
N ARG A 157 1.65 22.85 -5.25
CA ARG A 157 1.13 23.52 -4.05
C ARG A 157 -0.04 22.77 -3.50
N TYR A 158 0.02 22.49 -2.22
CA TYR A 158 -1.06 21.88 -1.44
C TYR A 158 -1.87 22.97 -0.76
N THR A 159 -3.19 22.94 -0.93
CA THR A 159 -4.12 23.81 -0.22
C THR A 159 -5.10 22.91 0.53
N GLN A 160 -5.08 22.96 1.84
CA GLN A 160 -5.94 22.14 2.69
C GLN A 160 -7.41 22.57 2.55
N LEU A 161 -8.30 21.60 2.40
CA LEU A 161 -9.74 21.79 2.23
C LEU A 161 -10.54 21.30 3.44
N THR A 162 -10.00 20.34 4.20
CA THR A 162 -10.59 19.80 5.43
C THR A 162 -9.55 19.75 6.54
N ASP A 163 -10.01 19.83 7.78
CA ASP A 163 -9.18 19.77 8.99
C ASP A 163 -9.93 18.96 10.06
N PHE A 164 -10.01 17.63 9.84
CA PHE A 164 -10.65 16.71 10.75
C PHE A 164 -9.61 15.97 11.58
N THR A 165 -10.01 15.55 12.78
CA THR A 165 -9.19 14.68 13.65
C THR A 165 -9.23 13.20 13.26
N ASP A 166 -10.24 12.79 12.50
CA ASP A 166 -10.38 11.52 11.81
C ASP A 166 -10.00 11.66 10.32
N SER A 167 -10.34 10.70 9.47
CA SER A 167 -9.96 10.74 8.07
C SER A 167 -11.05 11.25 7.15
N ALA A 168 -10.65 12.00 6.11
CA ALA A 168 -11.47 12.35 4.96
C ALA A 168 -10.84 11.77 3.68
N VAL A 169 -11.58 10.89 2.99
CA VAL A 169 -11.09 10.09 1.85
C VAL A 169 -12.10 10.06 0.71
N SER A 170 -11.72 9.47 -0.43
CA SER A 170 -12.58 9.26 -1.60
C SER A 170 -13.28 10.53 -2.10
N PRO A 171 -12.55 11.61 -2.39
CA PRO A 171 -13.14 12.86 -2.85
C PRO A 171 -13.77 12.69 -4.24
N VAL A 172 -14.95 13.27 -4.42
CA VAL A 172 -15.62 13.42 -5.74
C VAL A 172 -16.18 14.82 -5.90
N LEU A 173 -16.15 15.34 -7.11
CA LEU A 173 -16.64 16.69 -7.44
C LEU A 173 -17.95 16.61 -8.23
N SER A 174 -18.85 17.56 -7.96
CA SER A 174 -19.99 17.79 -8.84
C SER A 174 -19.53 18.24 -10.24
N SER A 175 -20.37 18.02 -11.24
CA SER A 175 -20.06 18.36 -12.66
C SER A 175 -19.74 19.84 -12.89
N ASP A 176 -20.26 20.74 -12.03
CA ASP A 176 -19.96 22.18 -12.05
C ASP A 176 -18.71 22.54 -11.22
N GLY A 177 -18.16 21.60 -10.44
CA GLY A 177 -16.99 21.77 -9.58
C GLY A 177 -17.24 22.57 -8.28
N ARG A 178 -18.51 22.84 -7.93
CA ARG A 178 -18.86 23.66 -6.75
C ARG A 178 -19.08 22.84 -5.50
N MET A 179 -19.42 21.58 -5.63
CA MET A 179 -19.62 20.68 -4.49
C MET A 179 -18.54 19.61 -4.48
N LEU A 180 -18.03 19.34 -3.29
CA LEU A 180 -17.10 18.25 -2.98
C LEU A 180 -17.81 17.29 -2.03
N ALA A 181 -17.99 16.03 -2.46
CA ALA A 181 -18.42 14.97 -1.57
C ALA A 181 -17.24 14.07 -1.21
N PHE A 182 -17.28 13.50 -0.02
CA PHE A 182 -16.21 12.64 0.48
C PHE A 182 -16.72 11.74 1.61
N ILE A 183 -15.95 10.72 1.91
CA ILE A 183 -16.20 9.82 3.04
C ILE A 183 -15.36 10.31 4.22
N ARG A 184 -16.00 10.39 5.41
CA ARG A 184 -15.36 10.72 6.66
C ARG A 184 -15.54 9.60 7.66
N GLY A 185 -14.45 9.19 8.34
CA GLY A 185 -14.44 8.12 9.33
C GLY A 185 -13.13 7.35 9.30
N GLY A 186 -13.22 6.02 9.34
CA GLY A 186 -12.05 5.16 9.13
C GLY A 186 -11.59 5.22 7.68
N SER A 187 -10.37 4.79 7.43
CA SER A 187 -9.77 4.86 6.09
C SER A 187 -9.69 3.49 5.40
N GLY A 188 -10.22 2.47 6.02
CA GLY A 188 -10.23 1.12 5.47
C GLY A 188 -11.49 0.83 4.65
N PHE A 189 -11.39 -0.08 3.68
CA PHE A 189 -12.49 -0.50 2.81
C PHE A 189 -13.72 -1.07 3.56
N LEU A 190 -13.55 -1.53 4.81
CA LEU A 190 -14.60 -2.10 5.65
C LEU A 190 -14.82 -1.34 6.96
N THR A 191 -14.39 -0.09 7.04
CA THR A 191 -14.55 0.72 8.25
C THR A 191 -15.89 1.44 8.29
N ALA A 192 -16.33 1.81 9.51
CA ALA A 192 -17.54 2.59 9.72
C ALA A 192 -17.36 4.04 9.26
N ASP A 193 -18.12 4.44 8.25
CA ASP A 193 -17.92 5.69 7.54
C ASP A 193 -19.22 6.46 7.31
N GLN A 194 -19.08 7.75 7.08
CA GLN A 194 -20.21 8.65 6.79
C GLN A 194 -19.92 9.53 5.58
N ILE A 195 -20.95 9.85 4.81
CA ILE A 195 -20.84 10.70 3.62
C ILE A 195 -21.06 12.16 4.03
N TYR A 196 -20.11 12.99 3.61
CA TYR A 196 -20.15 14.44 3.78
C TYR A 196 -20.15 15.15 2.43
N VAL A 197 -20.78 16.34 2.41
CA VAL A 197 -20.73 17.28 1.31
C VAL A 197 -20.26 18.64 1.78
N LYS A 198 -19.49 19.35 0.95
CA LYS A 198 -18.95 20.67 1.22
C LYS A 198 -19.05 21.54 -0.04
N MET A 199 -19.54 22.76 0.11
CA MET A 199 -19.48 23.77 -0.95
C MET A 199 -18.07 24.35 -1.05
N LEU A 200 -17.51 24.37 -2.24
CA LEU A 200 -16.20 24.98 -2.50
C LEU A 200 -16.34 26.47 -2.86
N PRO A 201 -15.36 27.32 -2.50
CA PRO A 201 -14.14 26.98 -1.77
C PRO A 201 -14.30 26.92 -0.24
N ASN A 202 -15.25 27.63 0.36
CA ASN A 202 -15.25 27.93 1.80
C ASN A 202 -16.47 27.43 2.57
N GLY A 203 -17.34 26.59 1.98
CA GLY A 203 -18.49 26.03 2.67
C GLY A 203 -18.08 25.09 3.82
N GLU A 204 -18.93 24.95 4.82
CA GLU A 204 -18.77 23.94 5.86
C GLU A 204 -19.12 22.54 5.35
N ALA A 205 -18.46 21.52 5.88
CA ALA A 205 -18.78 20.13 5.58
C ALA A 205 -20.03 19.69 6.36
N ARG A 206 -21.02 19.15 5.65
CA ARG A 206 -22.27 18.65 6.23
C ARG A 206 -22.41 17.16 5.97
N ARG A 207 -22.80 16.41 7.01
CA ARG A 207 -23.14 14.99 6.91
C ARG A 207 -24.44 14.82 6.13
N LEU A 208 -24.46 13.90 5.17
CA LEU A 208 -25.64 13.59 4.36
C LEU A 208 -26.37 12.32 4.82
N VAL A 209 -25.62 11.31 5.28
CA VAL A 209 -26.17 9.99 5.64
C VAL A 209 -25.83 9.68 7.09
N ASP A 210 -26.81 9.26 7.87
CA ASP A 210 -26.65 8.85 9.27
C ASP A 210 -26.66 7.31 9.41
N ASP A 211 -25.72 6.68 8.73
CA ASP A 211 -25.55 5.23 8.68
C ASP A 211 -24.06 4.93 8.76
N VAL A 212 -23.66 4.11 9.71
CA VAL A 212 -22.25 3.77 10.00
C VAL A 212 -21.73 2.56 9.21
N ARG A 213 -22.55 1.96 8.33
CA ARG A 213 -22.07 0.87 7.47
C ARG A 213 -20.92 1.36 6.58
N PRO A 214 -19.92 0.50 6.26
CA PRO A 214 -18.87 0.83 5.31
C PRO A 214 -19.45 1.29 3.98
N LYS A 215 -18.95 2.42 3.47
CA LYS A 215 -19.39 3.04 2.23
C LYS A 215 -18.19 3.32 1.32
N TYR A 216 -18.39 3.18 0.01
CA TYR A 216 -17.38 3.48 -0.99
C TYR A 216 -17.99 3.80 -2.35
N GLY A 217 -17.16 4.17 -3.31
CA GLY A 217 -17.61 4.40 -4.69
C GLY A 217 -18.61 5.55 -4.82
N LEU A 218 -18.26 6.73 -4.28
CA LEU A 218 -19.09 7.92 -4.41
C LEU A 218 -19.13 8.40 -5.86
N ALA A 219 -20.31 8.82 -6.33
CA ALA A 219 -20.47 9.53 -7.60
C ALA A 219 -21.63 10.51 -7.54
N PHE A 220 -21.43 11.73 -8.05
CA PHE A 220 -22.53 12.65 -8.30
C PHE A 220 -23.37 12.21 -9.50
N SER A 221 -24.69 12.38 -9.43
CA SER A 221 -25.55 12.35 -10.61
C SER A 221 -25.13 13.42 -11.62
N PRO A 222 -25.39 13.26 -12.92
CA PRO A 222 -24.97 14.22 -13.94
C PRO A 222 -25.50 15.64 -13.73
N ASP A 223 -26.69 15.77 -13.15
CA ASP A 223 -27.31 17.05 -12.76
C ASP A 223 -26.82 17.61 -11.42
N GLY A 224 -26.03 16.82 -10.68
CA GLY A 224 -25.46 17.18 -9.38
C GLY A 224 -26.48 17.20 -8.24
N SER A 225 -27.69 16.67 -8.40
CA SER A 225 -28.76 16.68 -7.39
C SER A 225 -28.63 15.56 -6.36
N GLU A 226 -27.96 14.46 -6.71
CA GLU A 226 -27.80 13.28 -5.88
C GLU A 226 -26.35 12.79 -5.82
N ILE A 227 -26.03 12.03 -4.76
CA ILE A 227 -24.79 11.30 -4.60
C ILE A 227 -25.14 9.82 -4.46
N SER A 228 -24.63 9.00 -5.38
CA SER A 228 -24.68 7.55 -5.25
C SER A 228 -23.48 7.02 -4.47
N TYR A 229 -23.68 5.94 -3.73
CA TYR A 229 -22.67 5.26 -2.93
C TYR A 229 -22.97 3.78 -2.77
N THR A 230 -21.94 2.98 -2.60
CA THR A 230 -22.03 1.54 -2.43
C THR A 230 -21.93 1.15 -0.96
N VAL A 231 -22.74 0.17 -0.55
CA VAL A 231 -22.69 -0.49 0.76
C VAL A 231 -22.47 -1.99 0.54
N LEU A 232 -21.59 -2.60 1.32
CA LEU A 232 -21.48 -4.06 1.35
C LEU A 232 -22.65 -4.63 2.14
N GLU A 233 -23.55 -5.33 1.44
CA GLU A 233 -24.66 -6.07 2.02
C GLU A 233 -24.53 -7.54 1.60
N PRO A 234 -23.84 -8.36 2.42
CA PRO A 234 -23.59 -9.75 2.03
C PRO A 234 -24.85 -10.49 1.57
N PRO A 235 -24.79 -11.26 0.47
CA PRO A 235 -23.58 -11.68 -0.24
C PRO A 235 -23.11 -10.73 -1.37
N THR A 236 -23.74 -9.58 -1.56
CA THR A 236 -23.47 -8.67 -2.68
C THR A 236 -23.23 -7.23 -2.21
N PHE A 237 -22.96 -6.37 -3.16
CA PHE A 237 -22.94 -4.91 -2.96
C PHE A 237 -24.28 -4.30 -3.37
N THR A 238 -24.68 -3.25 -2.66
CA THR A 238 -25.90 -2.49 -2.97
C THR A 238 -25.54 -1.02 -3.13
N THR A 239 -25.97 -0.41 -4.23
CA THR A 239 -25.78 1.02 -4.48
C THR A 239 -27.06 1.79 -4.13
N TYR A 240 -26.91 2.78 -3.26
CA TYR A 240 -27.92 3.74 -2.86
C TYR A 240 -27.66 5.11 -3.48
N ALA A 241 -28.67 5.96 -3.52
CA ALA A 241 -28.52 7.37 -3.82
C ALA A 241 -29.19 8.22 -2.75
N VAL A 242 -28.63 9.41 -2.49
CA VAL A 242 -29.15 10.38 -1.53
C VAL A 242 -29.06 11.78 -2.13
N SER A 243 -30.07 12.62 -1.87
CA SER A 243 -30.04 14.02 -2.29
C SER A 243 -28.88 14.78 -1.64
N VAL A 244 -28.22 15.68 -2.38
CA VAL A 244 -27.18 16.58 -1.85
C VAL A 244 -27.70 17.52 -0.75
N LEU A 245 -29.02 17.68 -0.65
CA LEU A 245 -29.67 18.45 0.41
C LEU A 245 -29.92 17.62 1.68
N GLY A 246 -29.65 16.31 1.63
CA GLY A 246 -29.96 15.35 2.67
C GLY A 246 -31.32 14.69 2.49
N GLY A 247 -31.71 13.86 3.43
CA GLY A 247 -32.93 13.05 3.41
C GLY A 247 -32.63 11.55 3.45
N ASP A 248 -33.67 10.73 3.32
CA ASP A 248 -33.52 9.28 3.35
C ASP A 248 -32.91 8.75 2.03
N PRO A 249 -31.88 7.94 2.10
CA PRO A 249 -31.32 7.29 0.92
C PRO A 249 -32.34 6.32 0.30
N HIS A 250 -32.37 6.27 -1.03
CA HIS A 250 -33.16 5.28 -1.75
C HIS A 250 -32.28 4.26 -2.50
N LEU A 251 -32.81 3.07 -2.68
CA LEU A 251 -32.15 2.01 -3.43
C LEU A 251 -32.03 2.40 -4.91
N LEU A 252 -30.82 2.43 -5.45
CA LEU A 252 -30.59 2.67 -6.88
C LEU A 252 -30.38 1.34 -7.64
N LEU A 253 -29.46 0.49 -7.20
CA LEU A 253 -29.14 -0.80 -7.83
C LEU A 253 -28.77 -1.87 -6.81
N LYS A 254 -29.18 -3.11 -7.06
CA LYS A 254 -28.72 -4.31 -6.35
C LYS A 254 -27.58 -4.98 -7.14
N ASN A 255 -26.68 -5.65 -6.42
CA ASN A 255 -25.49 -6.29 -6.98
C ASN A 255 -24.69 -5.30 -7.86
N ALA A 256 -24.43 -4.12 -7.31
CA ALA A 256 -23.76 -3.03 -8.01
C ALA A 256 -22.81 -2.29 -7.07
N ALA A 257 -21.59 -2.02 -7.54
CA ALA A 257 -20.55 -1.33 -6.80
C ALA A 257 -19.79 -0.34 -7.71
N GLY A 258 -19.14 0.69 -7.10
CA GLY A 258 -18.23 1.58 -7.81
C GLY A 258 -18.86 2.26 -9.04
N LEU A 259 -20.07 2.76 -8.88
CA LEU A 259 -20.87 3.33 -9.96
C LEU A 259 -20.23 4.59 -10.54
N SER A 260 -20.26 4.70 -11.87
CA SER A 260 -20.01 5.91 -12.65
C SER A 260 -21.15 6.16 -13.63
N TRP A 261 -21.50 7.42 -13.83
CA TRP A 261 -22.52 7.81 -14.81
C TRP A 261 -21.89 8.02 -16.17
N LEU A 262 -22.38 7.33 -17.20
CA LEU A 262 -22.05 7.63 -18.59
C LEU A 262 -22.88 8.81 -19.10
N ASN A 263 -24.15 8.85 -18.73
CA ASN A 263 -25.06 9.96 -18.97
C ASN A 263 -26.26 9.88 -18.00
N ALA A 264 -27.29 10.71 -18.15
CA ALA A 264 -28.44 10.74 -17.27
C ALA A 264 -29.26 9.43 -17.24
N HIS A 265 -29.06 8.55 -18.22
CA HIS A 265 -29.86 7.34 -18.43
C HIS A 265 -29.03 6.05 -18.54
N GLU A 266 -27.72 6.14 -18.42
CA GLU A 266 -26.83 4.98 -18.55
C GLU A 266 -25.74 4.97 -17.48
N LEU A 267 -25.60 3.83 -16.83
CA LEU A 267 -24.69 3.58 -15.72
C LEU A 267 -23.59 2.62 -16.15
N LEU A 268 -22.42 2.83 -15.58
CA LEU A 268 -21.25 1.95 -15.61
C LEU A 268 -20.94 1.56 -14.17
N PHE A 269 -20.88 0.26 -13.84
CA PHE A 269 -20.67 -0.18 -12.48
C PHE A 269 -20.06 -1.58 -12.43
N SER A 270 -19.57 -1.95 -11.26
CA SER A 270 -19.05 -3.28 -10.97
C SER A 270 -20.16 -4.21 -10.49
N ARG A 271 -20.17 -5.44 -10.99
CA ARG A 271 -21.18 -6.45 -10.66
C ARG A 271 -20.55 -7.81 -10.44
N PHE A 272 -21.00 -8.54 -9.41
CA PHE A 272 -20.64 -9.95 -9.27
C PHE A 272 -21.24 -10.79 -10.41
N ASP A 273 -20.37 -11.55 -11.06
CA ASP A 273 -20.75 -12.56 -12.05
C ASP A 273 -21.02 -13.89 -11.35
N SER A 274 -20.02 -14.39 -10.61
CA SER A 274 -20.13 -15.63 -9.83
C SER A 274 -19.18 -15.58 -8.63
N GLY A 275 -19.59 -16.04 -7.47
CA GLY A 275 -18.78 -16.03 -6.25
C GLY A 275 -18.29 -14.60 -5.92
N ILE A 276 -16.97 -14.41 -5.88
CA ILE A 276 -16.34 -13.08 -5.68
C ILE A 276 -15.84 -12.45 -6.99
N HIS A 277 -16.11 -13.07 -8.15
CA HIS A 277 -15.69 -12.56 -9.45
C HIS A 277 -16.47 -11.29 -9.80
N LEU A 278 -15.80 -10.15 -9.87
CA LEU A 278 -16.40 -8.83 -10.06
C LEU A 278 -15.99 -8.24 -11.41
N GLY A 279 -16.95 -8.04 -12.29
CA GLY A 279 -16.73 -7.47 -13.62
C GLY A 279 -17.39 -6.12 -13.79
N ILE A 280 -17.00 -5.37 -14.82
CA ILE A 280 -17.59 -4.07 -15.19
C ILE A 280 -18.70 -4.28 -16.22
N VAL A 281 -19.85 -3.66 -15.97
CA VAL A 281 -21.03 -3.72 -16.82
C VAL A 281 -21.59 -2.32 -17.06
N THR A 282 -22.35 -2.16 -18.16
CA THR A 282 -23.25 -1.02 -18.36
C THR A 282 -24.71 -1.44 -18.30
N GLN A 283 -25.57 -0.52 -17.87
CA GLN A 283 -27.02 -0.69 -17.84
C GLN A 283 -27.72 0.64 -18.09
N ALA A 284 -28.70 0.63 -19.00
CA ALA A 284 -29.59 1.77 -19.19
C ALA A 284 -30.69 1.77 -18.10
N LEU A 285 -31.01 2.97 -17.59
CA LEU A 285 -32.09 3.15 -16.61
C LEU A 285 -33.46 3.29 -17.31
N PRO A 286 -34.57 2.86 -16.64
CA PRO A 286 -34.61 2.26 -15.29
C PRO A 286 -34.25 0.77 -15.27
N ASP A 287 -34.57 -0.03 -16.28
CA ASP A 287 -34.48 -1.50 -16.26
C ASP A 287 -33.93 -2.07 -17.58
N GLY A 288 -32.99 -1.37 -18.18
CA GLY A 288 -32.35 -1.83 -19.42
C GLY A 288 -31.50 -3.09 -19.23
N PRO A 289 -31.15 -3.77 -20.34
CA PRO A 289 -30.32 -4.96 -20.28
C PRO A 289 -28.90 -4.62 -19.77
N VAL A 290 -28.36 -5.50 -18.96
CA VAL A 290 -26.95 -5.43 -18.48
C VAL A 290 -26.04 -5.94 -19.59
N LYS A 291 -25.03 -5.13 -19.96
CA LYS A 291 -24.03 -5.47 -20.96
C LYS A 291 -22.66 -5.59 -20.28
N GLN A 292 -22.00 -6.74 -20.42
CA GLN A 292 -20.63 -6.93 -19.95
C GLN A 292 -19.64 -6.12 -20.77
N ILE A 293 -18.81 -5.31 -20.10
CA ILE A 293 -17.74 -4.52 -20.70
C ILE A 293 -16.38 -5.17 -20.43
N TYR A 294 -16.12 -5.53 -19.20
CA TYR A 294 -14.87 -6.13 -18.78
C TYR A 294 -15.09 -7.20 -17.70
N LEU A 295 -14.35 -8.28 -17.77
CA LEU A 295 -14.28 -9.30 -16.75
C LEU A 295 -12.82 -9.69 -16.54
N PRO A 296 -12.28 -9.63 -15.32
CA PRO A 296 -10.93 -10.10 -15.04
C PRO A 296 -10.72 -11.55 -15.50
N SER A 297 -9.55 -11.89 -16.02
CA SER A 297 -9.25 -13.22 -16.53
C SER A 297 -9.19 -14.30 -15.45
N HIS A 298 -8.94 -13.92 -14.20
CA HIS A 298 -8.95 -14.82 -13.06
C HIS A 298 -10.31 -14.75 -12.37
N GLU A 299 -10.96 -15.89 -12.09
CA GLU A 299 -12.33 -15.94 -11.51
C GLU A 299 -12.46 -15.38 -10.09
N ARG A 300 -11.36 -15.08 -9.43
CA ARG A 300 -11.29 -14.31 -8.17
C ARG A 300 -10.85 -12.87 -8.37
N GLY A 301 -10.66 -12.46 -9.61
CA GLY A 301 -10.33 -11.07 -9.93
C GLY A 301 -11.54 -10.16 -9.67
N MET A 302 -11.30 -8.98 -9.12
CA MET A 302 -12.36 -8.05 -8.74
C MET A 302 -12.08 -6.67 -9.33
N ALA A 303 -12.83 -6.29 -10.39
CA ALA A 303 -12.81 -4.94 -10.94
C ALA A 303 -13.74 -4.04 -10.10
N HIS A 304 -13.18 -3.26 -9.17
CA HIS A 304 -13.93 -2.48 -8.17
C HIS A 304 -14.43 -1.14 -8.67
N TYR A 305 -13.63 -0.45 -9.47
CA TYR A 305 -13.96 0.90 -9.95
C TYR A 305 -13.67 1.05 -11.44
N SER A 306 -14.50 1.86 -12.08
CA SER A 306 -14.32 2.22 -13.47
C SER A 306 -14.56 3.71 -13.68
N TYR A 307 -13.64 4.36 -14.40
CA TYR A 307 -13.64 5.80 -14.63
C TYR A 307 -13.72 6.05 -16.14
N PRO A 308 -14.88 6.48 -16.68
CA PRO A 308 -15.02 6.73 -18.10
C PRO A 308 -14.20 7.94 -18.54
N SER A 309 -13.62 7.88 -19.74
CA SER A 309 -13.01 9.03 -20.39
C SER A 309 -14.08 10.09 -20.74
N PRO A 310 -13.72 11.38 -20.85
CA PRO A 310 -14.68 12.44 -21.16
C PRO A 310 -15.43 12.25 -22.47
N ASP A 311 -14.86 11.53 -23.43
CA ASP A 311 -15.48 11.18 -24.72
C ASP A 311 -16.27 9.86 -24.68
N HIS A 312 -16.25 9.14 -23.55
CA HIS A 312 -16.91 7.86 -23.31
C HIS A 312 -16.48 6.72 -24.26
N HIS A 313 -15.28 6.78 -24.82
CA HIS A 313 -14.72 5.68 -25.61
C HIS A 313 -13.84 4.72 -24.80
N GLN A 314 -13.32 5.20 -23.67
CA GLN A 314 -12.39 4.46 -22.83
C GLN A 314 -12.84 4.43 -21.37
N ILE A 315 -12.36 3.42 -20.62
CA ILE A 315 -12.46 3.38 -19.15
C ILE A 315 -11.10 3.06 -18.54
N LEU A 316 -10.79 3.71 -17.43
CA LEU A 316 -9.75 3.24 -16.50
C LEU A 316 -10.40 2.33 -15.48
N ILE A 317 -9.77 1.19 -15.21
CA ILE A 317 -10.26 0.17 -14.28
C ILE A 317 -9.26 0.02 -13.15
N VAL A 318 -9.77 0.03 -11.93
CA VAL A 318 -9.05 -0.32 -10.70
C VAL A 318 -9.54 -1.68 -10.25
N GLU A 319 -8.62 -2.64 -10.16
CA GLU A 319 -8.96 -4.04 -9.91
C GLU A 319 -8.02 -4.68 -8.90
N MET A 320 -8.53 -5.72 -8.22
CA MET A 320 -7.74 -6.65 -7.43
C MET A 320 -7.48 -7.93 -8.24
N ASN A 321 -6.30 -8.50 -8.05
CA ASN A 321 -5.93 -9.79 -8.60
C ASN A 321 -6.63 -10.96 -7.89
N GLY A 322 -6.36 -12.20 -8.29
CA GLY A 322 -6.95 -13.39 -7.68
C GLY A 322 -6.52 -13.66 -6.23
N ASN A 323 -5.51 -12.96 -5.72
CA ASN A 323 -5.03 -13.04 -4.34
C ASN A 323 -5.66 -11.96 -3.43
N GLY A 324 -6.42 -11.01 -4.00
CA GLY A 324 -6.99 -9.89 -3.26
C GLY A 324 -6.08 -8.66 -3.16
N ASP A 325 -4.95 -8.64 -3.91
CA ASP A 325 -4.06 -7.48 -3.94
C ASP A 325 -4.50 -6.52 -5.04
N TRP A 326 -4.34 -5.22 -4.80
CA TRP A 326 -4.53 -4.21 -5.84
C TRP A 326 -3.54 -4.41 -6.98
N ALA A 327 -4.05 -4.49 -8.19
CA ALA A 327 -3.25 -4.63 -9.41
C ALA A 327 -2.90 -3.25 -10.00
N PRO A 328 -1.92 -3.18 -10.92
CA PRO A 328 -1.74 -1.98 -11.74
C PRO A 328 -3.00 -1.62 -12.52
N CYS A 329 -3.30 -0.33 -12.68
CA CYS A 329 -4.49 0.14 -13.37
C CYS A 329 -4.58 -0.38 -14.82
N ARG A 330 -5.80 -0.62 -15.26
CA ARG A 330 -6.10 -1.10 -16.62
C ARG A 330 -6.86 -0.06 -17.41
N LEU A 331 -6.54 0.06 -18.68
CA LEU A 331 -7.33 0.78 -19.67
C LEU A 331 -8.11 -0.22 -20.52
N ALA A 332 -9.41 0.02 -20.73
CA ALA A 332 -10.25 -0.78 -21.60
C ALA A 332 -11.10 0.10 -22.50
N SER A 333 -11.55 -0.45 -23.66
CA SER A 333 -12.45 0.22 -24.59
C SER A 333 -13.92 0.00 -24.18
N LEU A 334 -14.74 1.03 -24.30
CA LEU A 334 -16.21 0.94 -24.28
C LEU A 334 -16.79 0.64 -25.67
N ASP A 335 -15.99 0.77 -26.73
CA ASP A 335 -16.40 0.52 -28.10
C ASP A 335 -16.58 -1.00 -28.38
N PRO A 336 -17.27 -1.36 -29.49
CA PRO A 336 -17.53 -2.77 -29.84
C PRO A 336 -16.31 -3.63 -30.11
N GLN A 337 -15.13 -3.03 -30.31
CA GLN A 337 -13.85 -3.75 -30.42
C GLN A 337 -13.11 -3.67 -29.09
N PRO A 338 -13.30 -4.65 -28.20
CA PRO A 338 -12.70 -4.60 -26.87
C PRO A 338 -11.20 -4.79 -26.94
N TYR A 339 -10.46 -3.90 -26.32
CA TYR A 339 -9.06 -4.12 -25.97
C TYR A 339 -8.82 -3.75 -24.52
N THR A 340 -7.81 -4.36 -23.91
CA THR A 340 -7.35 -4.00 -22.58
C THR A 340 -5.84 -3.91 -22.54
N LYS A 341 -5.30 -2.95 -21.80
CA LYS A 341 -3.87 -2.83 -21.54
C LYS A 341 -3.62 -2.27 -20.14
N THR A 342 -2.52 -2.64 -19.54
CA THR A 342 -2.04 -2.04 -18.28
C THR A 342 -1.55 -0.61 -18.55
N VAL A 343 -1.90 0.31 -17.66
CA VAL A 343 -1.51 1.73 -17.71
C VAL A 343 -1.13 2.22 -16.31
N GLY A 344 -0.47 3.37 -16.26
CA GLY A 344 0.03 3.90 -14.99
C GLY A 344 1.34 3.25 -14.55
N PRO A 345 1.78 3.46 -13.30
CA PRO A 345 2.95 2.82 -12.74
C PRO A 345 2.71 1.31 -12.52
N SER A 346 3.80 0.55 -12.33
CA SER A 346 3.72 -0.90 -12.13
C SER A 346 3.23 -1.36 -10.75
N GLY A 347 2.97 -0.42 -9.84
CA GLY A 347 2.49 -0.73 -8.48
C GLY A 347 0.98 -0.87 -8.35
N ALA A 348 0.53 -1.11 -7.13
CA ALA A 348 -0.88 -1.27 -6.77
C ALA A 348 -1.66 0.03 -6.99
N CYS A 349 -2.59 0.04 -7.93
CA CYS A 349 -3.42 1.20 -8.26
C CYS A 349 -4.71 1.17 -7.43
N THR A 350 -4.97 2.24 -6.66
CA THR A 350 -6.15 2.33 -5.78
C THR A 350 -7.21 3.31 -6.29
N SER A 351 -6.82 4.27 -7.12
CA SER A 351 -7.73 5.25 -7.70
C SER A 351 -7.20 5.76 -9.04
N ALA A 352 -8.11 6.14 -9.95
CA ALA A 352 -7.76 6.73 -11.23
C ALA A 352 -8.71 7.86 -11.61
N ALA A 353 -8.29 8.71 -12.53
CA ALA A 353 -9.13 9.77 -13.09
C ALA A 353 -8.60 10.25 -14.45
N TRP A 354 -9.46 10.89 -15.22
CA TRP A 354 -9.09 11.56 -16.45
C TRP A 354 -8.98 13.07 -16.28
N SER A 355 -8.11 13.71 -17.08
CA SER A 355 -8.22 15.15 -17.26
C SER A 355 -9.51 15.48 -18.03
N PRO A 356 -10.10 16.67 -17.81
CA PRO A 356 -11.35 17.07 -18.50
C PRO A 356 -11.27 17.08 -20.02
N ASP A 357 -10.09 17.26 -20.59
CA ASP A 357 -9.81 17.22 -22.03
C ASP A 357 -9.44 15.83 -22.56
N GLY A 358 -9.41 14.81 -21.68
CA GLY A 358 -9.05 13.43 -22.03
C GLY A 358 -7.58 13.20 -22.37
N SER A 359 -6.71 14.22 -22.27
CA SER A 359 -5.30 14.11 -22.66
C SER A 359 -4.41 13.44 -21.61
N TRP A 360 -4.83 13.41 -20.33
CA TRP A 360 -4.07 12.84 -19.21
C TRP A 360 -4.90 11.84 -18.42
N MET A 361 -4.25 10.77 -18.02
CA MET A 361 -4.70 9.82 -17.03
C MET A 361 -3.94 10.10 -15.73
N TYR A 362 -4.65 10.13 -14.60
CA TYR A 362 -4.09 10.27 -13.24
C TYR A 362 -4.31 8.99 -12.46
N PHE A 363 -3.37 8.65 -11.58
CA PHE A 363 -3.39 7.43 -10.78
C PHE A 363 -2.92 7.73 -9.35
N ALA A 364 -3.60 7.20 -8.36
CA ALA A 364 -3.05 6.99 -7.04
C ALA A 364 -2.53 5.55 -6.99
N ALA A 365 -1.25 5.37 -6.70
CA ALA A 365 -0.65 4.06 -6.76
C ALA A 365 0.45 3.89 -5.71
N TYR A 366 0.45 2.70 -5.11
CA TYR A 366 1.45 2.28 -4.13
C TYR A 366 2.65 1.68 -4.87
N VAL A 367 3.76 2.40 -4.85
CA VAL A 367 5.02 2.04 -5.53
C VAL A 367 6.17 2.25 -4.55
N ASP A 368 7.06 1.29 -4.44
CA ASP A 368 8.24 1.34 -3.56
C ASP A 368 7.93 1.71 -2.10
N GLY A 369 6.81 1.19 -1.57
CA GLY A 369 6.44 1.36 -0.17
C GLY A 369 5.60 2.62 0.14
N HIS A 370 5.22 3.42 -0.85
CA HIS A 370 4.45 4.65 -0.65
C HIS A 370 3.33 4.82 -1.68
N SER A 371 2.20 5.38 -1.25
CA SER A 371 1.09 5.75 -2.12
C SER A 371 1.26 7.19 -2.60
N HIS A 372 1.45 7.38 -3.90
CA HIS A 372 1.64 8.69 -4.52
C HIS A 372 0.80 8.88 -5.76
N LEU A 373 0.64 10.15 -6.15
CA LEU A 373 -0.03 10.51 -7.39
C LEU A 373 0.92 10.42 -8.58
N TRP A 374 0.39 9.86 -9.66
CA TRP A 374 1.07 9.70 -10.93
C TRP A 374 0.21 10.27 -12.05
N ARG A 375 0.82 10.65 -13.16
CA ARG A 375 0.11 10.97 -14.41
C ARG A 375 0.76 10.30 -15.61
N GLN A 376 -0.05 10.04 -16.63
CA GLN A 376 0.40 9.49 -17.90
C GLN A 376 -0.36 10.15 -19.03
N HIS A 377 0.35 10.60 -20.06
CA HIS A 377 -0.30 11.18 -21.24
C HIS A 377 -1.00 10.07 -22.04
N PHE A 378 -2.26 10.28 -22.38
CA PHE A 378 -3.03 9.39 -23.26
C PHE A 378 -2.75 9.73 -24.74
N PRO A 379 -2.64 8.75 -25.65
CA PRO A 379 -2.73 7.30 -25.39
C PRO A 379 -1.40 6.61 -25.07
N ASN A 380 -0.23 7.24 -25.27
CA ASN A 380 1.06 6.55 -25.35
C ASN A 380 2.18 7.17 -24.48
N GLY A 381 1.86 8.00 -23.50
CA GLY A 381 2.86 8.55 -22.58
C GLY A 381 3.43 7.50 -21.62
N SER A 382 4.58 7.79 -21.01
CA SER A 382 5.10 7.05 -19.86
C SER A 382 4.54 7.63 -18.56
N PRO A 383 4.33 6.80 -17.51
CA PRO A 383 3.93 7.29 -16.20
C PRO A 383 4.99 8.21 -15.60
N VAL A 384 4.55 9.33 -15.02
CA VAL A 384 5.41 10.30 -14.32
C VAL A 384 4.84 10.55 -12.95
N GLN A 385 5.65 10.36 -11.91
CA GLN A 385 5.26 10.64 -10.54
C GLN A 385 5.08 12.15 -10.32
N LEU A 386 3.99 12.52 -9.67
CA LEU A 386 3.65 13.91 -9.35
C LEU A 386 4.04 14.28 -7.93
N THR A 387 3.69 13.46 -6.95
CA THR A 387 3.90 13.75 -5.54
C THR A 387 4.99 12.87 -4.96
N PHE A 388 5.66 13.37 -3.91
CA PHE A 388 6.82 12.74 -3.28
C PHE A 388 6.83 13.06 -1.79
N GLY A 389 7.50 12.26 -1.00
CA GLY A 389 7.71 12.51 0.42
C GLY A 389 7.13 11.43 1.31
N PRO A 390 7.03 11.68 2.62
CA PRO A 390 6.53 10.69 3.58
C PRO A 390 5.01 10.62 3.67
N SER A 391 4.30 11.65 3.21
CA SER A 391 2.83 11.65 3.16
C SER A 391 2.35 10.84 1.98
N GLU A 392 1.25 10.14 2.17
CA GLU A 392 0.58 9.35 1.16
C GLU A 392 -0.62 10.09 0.59
N GLU A 393 -0.85 9.93 -0.70
CA GLU A 393 -2.03 10.44 -1.40
C GLU A 393 -2.89 9.28 -1.91
N ASP A 394 -4.22 9.44 -1.74
CA ASP A 394 -5.21 8.47 -2.25
C ASP A 394 -6.51 9.16 -2.64
N GLY A 395 -7.21 8.57 -3.62
CA GLY A 395 -8.41 9.16 -4.20
C GLY A 395 -8.11 10.40 -5.06
N ILE A 396 -8.78 10.54 -6.18
CA ILE A 396 -8.52 11.60 -7.16
C ILE A 396 -9.83 12.19 -7.67
N ALA A 397 -10.02 13.49 -7.45
CA ALA A 397 -11.07 14.27 -8.09
C ALA A 397 -10.45 15.43 -8.88
N VAL A 398 -10.45 15.36 -10.22
CA VAL A 398 -9.85 16.38 -11.08
C VAL A 398 -10.82 17.55 -11.24
N GLU A 399 -10.35 18.77 -11.00
CA GLU A 399 -11.16 19.96 -11.20
C GLU A 399 -11.44 20.22 -12.69
N LYS A 400 -12.61 20.80 -12.99
CA LYS A 400 -13.07 21.08 -14.36
C LYS A 400 -12.09 21.88 -15.21
N THR A 401 -11.24 22.68 -14.57
CA THR A 401 -10.19 23.46 -15.27
C THR A 401 -9.00 22.61 -15.72
N GLY A 402 -8.85 21.38 -15.21
CA GLY A 402 -7.69 20.53 -15.41
C GLY A 402 -6.38 21.05 -14.79
N ARG A 403 -6.43 22.17 -14.02
CA ARG A 403 -5.25 22.82 -13.44
C ARG A 403 -4.93 22.35 -12.03
N SER A 404 -5.83 21.66 -11.40
CA SER A 404 -5.71 21.13 -10.05
C SER A 404 -6.56 19.87 -9.90
N LEU A 405 -6.23 19.09 -8.88
CA LEU A 405 -7.02 17.97 -8.42
C LEU A 405 -7.18 18.03 -6.89
N ILE A 406 -8.15 17.32 -6.39
CA ILE A 406 -8.36 17.11 -4.96
C ILE A 406 -8.04 15.65 -4.64
N THR A 407 -7.27 15.44 -3.60
CA THR A 407 -6.89 14.11 -3.09
C THR A 407 -6.87 14.11 -1.57
N SER A 408 -6.95 12.94 -0.96
CA SER A 408 -6.69 12.78 0.46
C SER A 408 -5.19 12.65 0.70
N VAL A 409 -4.67 13.40 1.65
CA VAL A 409 -3.24 13.42 2.02
C VAL A 409 -3.12 13.15 3.51
N GLY A 410 -2.23 12.25 3.87
CA GLY A 410 -1.99 11.93 5.27
C GLY A 410 -0.92 10.87 5.46
N VAL A 411 -0.93 10.28 6.64
CA VAL A 411 -0.03 9.21 7.03
C VAL A 411 -0.83 7.95 7.34
N HIS A 412 -0.25 6.82 7.05
CA HIS A 412 -0.75 5.51 7.40
C HIS A 412 0.26 4.88 8.36
N GLU A 413 -0.19 4.59 9.57
CA GLU A 413 0.63 3.95 10.60
C GLU A 413 -0.09 2.73 11.12
N SER A 414 0.57 1.58 11.09
CA SER A 414 0.07 0.34 11.65
C SER A 414 0.97 -0.10 12.79
N THR A 415 0.43 -0.10 13.99
CA THR A 415 1.16 -0.51 15.20
C THR A 415 0.59 -1.80 15.75
N LEU A 416 1.46 -2.72 16.11
CA LEU A 416 1.09 -3.96 16.79
C LEU A 416 0.93 -3.70 18.29
N TRP A 417 -0.21 -4.08 18.83
CA TRP A 417 -0.57 -3.94 20.25
C TRP A 417 -0.85 -5.30 20.88
N ILE A 418 -0.72 -5.37 22.18
CA ILE A 418 -1.16 -6.50 22.99
C ILE A 418 -2.07 -6.02 24.12
N HIS A 419 -3.10 -6.82 24.38
CA HIS A 419 -3.95 -6.72 25.57
C HIS A 419 -3.66 -7.89 26.51
N ASP A 420 -3.32 -7.59 27.76
CA ASP A 420 -3.09 -8.58 28.79
C ASP A 420 -3.61 -8.06 30.15
N GLU A 421 -3.22 -8.67 31.25
CA GLU A 421 -3.61 -8.25 32.61
C GLU A 421 -3.22 -6.80 32.97
N HIS A 422 -2.30 -6.19 32.22
CA HIS A 422 -1.85 -4.82 32.38
C HIS A 422 -2.61 -3.83 31.46
N GLY A 423 -3.55 -4.32 30.63
CA GLY A 423 -4.29 -3.55 29.63
C GLY A 423 -3.61 -3.48 28.28
N ASP A 424 -4.01 -2.51 27.46
CA ASP A 424 -3.50 -2.31 26.10
C ASP A 424 -2.13 -1.62 26.13
N ARG A 425 -1.14 -2.19 25.43
CA ARG A 425 0.18 -1.57 25.25
C ARG A 425 0.76 -1.85 23.87
N PRO A 426 1.49 -0.89 23.26
CA PRO A 426 2.11 -1.08 21.96
C PRO A 426 3.30 -2.05 22.07
N LEU A 427 3.50 -2.85 21.01
CA LEU A 427 4.61 -3.79 20.89
C LEU A 427 5.65 -3.36 19.86
N SER A 428 5.24 -2.78 18.72
CA SER A 428 6.16 -2.36 17.67
C SER A 428 6.02 -0.85 17.40
N SER A 429 7.13 -0.22 17.02
CA SER A 429 7.18 1.21 16.66
C SER A 429 7.83 1.47 15.31
N GLU A 430 8.29 0.44 14.60
CA GLU A 430 9.01 0.59 13.33
C GLU A 430 8.34 -0.22 12.21
N GLY A 431 8.01 0.42 11.09
CA GLY A 431 7.42 -0.21 9.91
C GLY A 431 5.89 -0.43 10.02
N GLU A 432 5.32 -0.91 8.93
CA GLU A 432 3.90 -1.21 8.81
C GLU A 432 3.64 -2.70 9.03
N VAL A 433 2.87 -3.02 10.06
CA VAL A 433 2.47 -4.40 10.36
C VAL A 433 1.37 -4.85 9.41
N VAL A 434 1.58 -5.97 8.72
CA VAL A 434 0.56 -6.56 7.85
C VAL A 434 -0.49 -7.25 8.71
N GLY A 435 -1.70 -6.72 8.72
CA GLY A 435 -2.83 -7.25 9.49
C GLY A 435 -3.80 -8.13 8.70
N TYR A 436 -3.79 -8.03 7.36
CA TYR A 436 -4.71 -8.76 6.48
C TYR A 436 -3.99 -9.80 5.63
N GLY A 437 -4.64 -10.94 5.39
CA GLY A 437 -4.12 -12.04 4.56
C GLY A 437 -3.11 -12.96 5.27
N SER A 438 -2.31 -12.43 6.18
CA SER A 438 -1.38 -13.20 7.03
C SER A 438 -1.23 -12.50 8.39
N PRO A 439 -2.26 -12.58 9.24
CA PRO A 439 -2.29 -11.88 10.52
C PRO A 439 -1.15 -12.34 11.44
N PRO A 440 -0.81 -11.54 12.46
CA PRO A 440 0.09 -11.98 13.51
C PRO A 440 -0.36 -13.29 14.16
N ALA A 441 0.56 -14.09 14.70
CA ALA A 441 0.25 -15.36 15.31
C ALA A 441 1.10 -15.58 16.58
N PHE A 442 0.46 -16.01 17.66
CA PHE A 442 1.16 -16.43 18.86
C PHE A 442 1.85 -17.79 18.66
N SER A 443 3.00 -17.98 19.30
CA SER A 443 3.58 -19.31 19.50
C SER A 443 2.66 -20.16 20.39
N SER A 444 2.79 -21.49 20.30
CA SER A 444 1.96 -22.42 21.10
C SER A 444 2.14 -22.28 22.62
N ASP A 445 3.24 -21.70 23.08
CA ASP A 445 3.51 -21.39 24.48
C ASP A 445 3.15 -19.95 24.88
N ASP A 446 2.59 -19.17 23.94
CA ASP A 446 2.13 -17.78 24.10
C ASP A 446 3.22 -16.76 24.49
N LYS A 447 4.51 -17.16 24.34
CA LYS A 447 5.65 -16.30 24.71
C LYS A 447 6.23 -15.49 23.56
N THR A 448 5.91 -15.87 22.34
CA THR A 448 6.41 -15.22 21.13
C THR A 448 5.25 -14.85 20.21
N LEU A 449 5.28 -13.65 19.68
CA LEU A 449 4.36 -13.21 18.63
C LEU A 449 5.13 -13.09 17.32
N TYR A 450 4.63 -13.78 16.29
CA TYR A 450 5.15 -13.69 14.92
C TYR A 450 4.28 -12.76 14.09
N TYR A 451 4.86 -11.97 13.19
CA TYR A 451 4.12 -11.05 12.34
C TYR A 451 4.92 -10.65 11.11
N LEU A 452 4.23 -10.32 10.04
CA LEU A 452 4.83 -9.74 8.85
C LEU A 452 4.96 -8.23 9.02
N LEU A 453 6.14 -7.71 8.71
CA LEU A 453 6.45 -6.28 8.76
C LEU A 453 6.91 -5.80 7.38
N ASN A 454 6.28 -4.74 6.89
CA ASN A 454 6.68 -4.04 5.69
C ASN A 454 7.62 -2.89 6.07
N HIS A 455 8.85 -2.91 5.54
CA HIS A 455 9.81 -1.83 5.72
C HIS A 455 9.92 -0.98 4.46
N PRO A 456 9.30 0.21 4.41
CA PRO A 456 9.36 1.09 3.25
C PRO A 456 10.77 1.50 2.85
N SER A 457 11.71 1.53 3.80
CA SER A 457 13.09 1.97 3.59
C SER A 457 14.04 0.92 2.98
N GLN A 458 13.64 -0.36 2.90
CA GLN A 458 14.52 -1.46 2.44
C GLN A 458 14.14 -2.04 1.07
N GLY A 459 13.18 -1.45 0.37
CA GLY A 459 12.59 -1.99 -0.86
C GLY A 459 11.27 -2.70 -0.56
N SER A 460 10.43 -2.90 -1.58
CA SER A 460 9.13 -3.55 -1.44
C SER A 460 9.29 -5.00 -0.99
N GLY A 461 8.94 -5.28 0.27
CA GLY A 461 8.92 -6.65 0.76
C GLY A 461 8.53 -6.76 2.23
N THR A 462 7.72 -7.77 2.51
CA THR A 462 7.27 -8.10 3.87
C THR A 462 8.17 -9.16 4.48
N GLU A 463 8.87 -8.84 5.56
CA GLU A 463 9.69 -9.78 6.31
C GLU A 463 8.96 -10.36 7.52
N LEU A 464 9.24 -11.62 7.84
CA LEU A 464 8.73 -12.25 9.06
C LEU A 464 9.57 -11.88 10.27
N TRP A 465 8.93 -11.28 11.25
CA TRP A 465 9.51 -10.90 12.54
C TRP A 465 8.95 -11.75 13.67
N SER A 466 9.72 -11.87 14.74
CA SER A 466 9.31 -12.49 16.00
C SER A 466 9.61 -11.56 17.17
N MET A 467 8.63 -11.37 18.03
CA MET A 467 8.75 -10.62 19.28
C MET A 467 8.63 -11.55 20.47
N ASN A 468 9.65 -11.60 21.31
CA ASN A 468 9.55 -12.26 22.61
C ASN A 468 8.81 -11.34 23.60
N LEU A 469 7.66 -11.77 24.08
CA LEU A 469 6.75 -10.94 24.89
C LEU A 469 7.25 -10.68 26.33
N GLU A 470 8.12 -11.53 26.87
CA GLU A 470 8.70 -11.36 28.20
C GLU A 470 9.87 -10.35 28.17
N SER A 471 10.77 -10.47 27.20
CA SER A 471 11.96 -9.62 27.09
C SER A 471 11.78 -8.37 26.22
N GLY A 472 10.72 -8.31 25.41
CA GLY A 472 10.52 -7.28 24.40
C GLY A 472 11.51 -7.36 23.23
N LYS A 473 12.29 -8.44 23.12
CA LYS A 473 13.27 -8.62 22.04
C LYS A 473 12.57 -8.89 20.73
N ASN A 474 12.90 -8.11 19.72
CA ASN A 474 12.34 -8.19 18.37
C ASN A 474 13.43 -8.62 17.37
N GLU A 475 13.18 -9.64 16.56
CA GLU A 475 14.16 -10.21 15.63
C GLU A 475 13.51 -10.63 14.30
N VAL A 476 14.24 -10.43 13.20
CA VAL A 476 13.86 -10.98 11.88
C VAL A 476 14.04 -12.51 11.92
N VAL A 477 13.00 -13.25 11.55
CA VAL A 477 13.06 -14.73 11.51
C VAL A 477 13.91 -15.21 10.33
N ILE A 478 13.57 -14.76 9.11
CA ILE A 478 14.31 -15.09 7.89
C ILE A 478 14.64 -13.78 7.16
N PRO A 479 15.88 -13.28 7.22
CA PRO A 479 16.25 -12.01 6.59
C PRO A 479 16.23 -12.06 5.07
N GLY A 480 15.85 -10.95 4.44
CA GLY A 480 15.96 -10.74 3.00
C GLY A 480 14.98 -11.56 2.16
N VAL A 481 13.92 -12.09 2.76
CA VAL A 481 12.85 -12.82 2.07
C VAL A 481 11.54 -12.08 2.21
N SER A 482 10.98 -11.64 1.10
CA SER A 482 9.61 -11.11 1.05
C SER A 482 8.61 -12.25 1.08
N MET A 483 7.83 -12.34 2.15
CA MET A 483 6.85 -13.40 2.39
C MET A 483 5.43 -12.92 2.10
N LEU A 484 4.64 -13.76 1.43
CA LEU A 484 3.22 -13.53 1.19
C LEU A 484 2.33 -14.10 2.30
N ALA A 485 2.72 -15.26 2.81
CA ALA A 485 2.03 -15.95 3.92
C ALA A 485 3.02 -16.87 4.64
N TYR A 486 2.74 -17.15 5.91
CA TYR A 486 3.57 -18.03 6.74
C TYR A 486 2.74 -18.82 7.74
N ASP A 487 3.29 -19.93 8.23
CA ASP A 487 2.85 -20.62 9.45
C ASP A 487 4.09 -21.16 10.21
N VAL A 488 4.03 -21.10 11.52
CA VAL A 488 5.07 -21.59 12.41
C VAL A 488 4.69 -22.99 12.92
N SER A 489 5.66 -23.90 12.90
CA SER A 489 5.43 -25.26 13.39
C SER A 489 5.04 -25.25 14.88
N PRO A 490 4.20 -26.19 15.35
CA PRO A 490 3.75 -26.24 16.75
C PRO A 490 4.88 -26.29 17.79
N ASN A 491 6.04 -26.81 17.41
CA ASN A 491 7.23 -26.87 18.27
C ASN A 491 8.10 -25.61 18.20
N GLY A 492 7.71 -24.58 17.42
CA GLY A 492 8.42 -23.33 17.28
C GLY A 492 9.77 -23.41 16.56
N LYS A 493 10.09 -24.53 15.87
CA LYS A 493 11.43 -24.74 15.28
C LYS A 493 11.51 -24.44 13.80
N GLN A 494 10.39 -24.51 13.11
CA GLN A 494 10.34 -24.33 11.65
C GLN A 494 9.26 -23.32 11.26
N VAL A 495 9.47 -22.70 10.12
CA VAL A 495 8.47 -21.87 9.44
C VAL A 495 8.29 -22.40 8.04
N VAL A 496 7.03 -22.54 7.61
CA VAL A 496 6.66 -22.73 6.21
C VAL A 496 6.10 -21.40 5.71
N TYR A 497 6.51 -20.98 4.51
CA TYR A 497 6.08 -19.71 3.96
C TYR A 497 5.94 -19.77 2.44
N SER A 498 5.14 -18.87 1.89
CA SER A 498 5.08 -18.61 0.46
C SER A 498 5.79 -17.31 0.10
N ALA A 499 6.51 -17.32 -1.00
CA ALA A 499 7.24 -16.19 -1.55
C ALA A 499 7.30 -16.31 -3.09
N GLU A 500 7.46 -15.19 -3.79
CA GLU A 500 7.66 -15.20 -5.23
C GLU A 500 9.09 -15.64 -5.60
N ASP A 501 9.20 -16.47 -6.62
CA ASP A 501 10.49 -16.79 -7.23
C ASP A 501 10.92 -15.65 -8.20
N PRO A 502 12.19 -15.63 -8.69
CA PRO A 502 12.65 -14.59 -9.62
C PRO A 502 11.84 -14.46 -10.92
N ASN A 503 10.95 -15.42 -11.22
CA ASN A 503 10.06 -15.39 -12.38
C ASN A 503 8.65 -14.92 -12.01
N GLY A 504 8.42 -14.41 -10.79
CA GLY A 504 7.13 -13.94 -10.29
C GLY A 504 6.12 -15.07 -9.99
N LYS A 505 6.59 -16.32 -9.80
CA LYS A 505 5.71 -17.43 -9.43
C LYS A 505 5.77 -17.69 -7.94
N THR A 506 4.61 -17.73 -7.30
CA THR A 506 4.49 -18.10 -5.89
C THR A 506 5.00 -19.51 -5.65
N ARG A 507 5.88 -19.68 -4.67
CA ARG A 507 6.49 -20.94 -4.25
C ARG A 507 6.44 -21.08 -2.75
N MET A 508 6.42 -22.33 -2.26
CA MET A 508 6.45 -22.61 -0.84
C MET A 508 7.86 -23.06 -0.41
N TRP A 509 8.24 -22.62 0.77
CA TRP A 509 9.55 -22.87 1.36
C TRP A 509 9.40 -23.32 2.80
N LEU A 510 10.31 -24.18 3.26
CA LEU A 510 10.42 -24.62 4.65
C LEU A 510 11.81 -24.24 5.17
N ALA A 511 11.86 -23.54 6.30
CA ALA A 511 13.10 -23.08 6.92
C ALA A 511 13.13 -23.36 8.42
N SER A 512 14.33 -23.44 8.98
CA SER A 512 14.55 -23.48 10.43
C SER A 512 14.55 -22.05 10.99
N ILE A 513 13.81 -21.81 12.07
CA ILE A 513 13.73 -20.50 12.73
C ILE A 513 15.09 -20.10 13.31
N ASP A 514 15.84 -21.05 13.87
CA ASP A 514 17.21 -20.86 14.38
C ASP A 514 18.28 -20.73 13.28
N ARG A 515 17.88 -20.79 12.01
CA ARG A 515 18.76 -20.74 10.83
C ARG A 515 19.81 -21.83 10.77
N SER A 516 19.63 -22.93 11.50
CA SER A 516 20.56 -24.06 11.54
C SER A 516 20.69 -24.79 10.20
N SER A 517 19.73 -24.60 9.31
CA SER A 517 19.72 -25.16 7.94
C SER A 517 19.16 -24.17 6.92
N PRO A 518 19.64 -24.20 5.68
CA PRO A 518 19.10 -23.34 4.62
C PRO A 518 17.64 -23.68 4.33
N ALA A 519 16.88 -22.66 3.88
CA ALA A 519 15.51 -22.85 3.42
C ALA A 519 15.48 -23.82 2.23
N ARG A 520 14.51 -24.75 2.24
CA ARG A 520 14.30 -25.73 1.17
C ARG A 520 12.90 -25.56 0.58
N ARG A 521 12.79 -25.81 -0.71
CA ARG A 521 11.54 -25.73 -1.44
C ARG A 521 10.61 -26.90 -1.08
N VAL A 522 9.32 -26.60 -0.92
CA VAL A 522 8.27 -27.60 -0.69
C VAL A 522 7.64 -27.95 -2.03
N GLY A 523 8.17 -28.97 -2.69
CA GLY A 523 7.67 -29.41 -3.99
C GLY A 523 8.00 -28.47 -5.18
N ASP A 524 7.63 -28.87 -6.38
CA ASP A 524 7.84 -28.11 -7.62
C ASP A 524 6.50 -27.65 -8.24
N PHE A 525 5.65 -27.06 -7.44
CA PHE A 525 4.34 -26.53 -7.82
C PHE A 525 4.10 -25.16 -7.17
N ALA A 526 3.16 -24.39 -7.70
CA ALA A 526 2.77 -23.10 -7.18
C ALA A 526 1.72 -23.28 -6.09
N GLY A 527 2.15 -23.35 -4.82
CA GLY A 527 1.25 -23.43 -3.66
C GLY A 527 1.15 -22.11 -2.94
N MET A 528 -0.01 -21.81 -2.36
CA MET A 528 -0.33 -20.60 -1.61
C MET A 528 -0.82 -20.94 -0.20
N SER A 529 -0.71 -19.96 0.72
CA SER A 529 -1.22 -20.09 2.11
C SER A 529 -0.78 -21.38 2.79
N PRO A 530 0.52 -21.67 2.92
CA PRO A 530 1.02 -22.90 3.49
C PRO A 530 0.81 -22.95 5.00
N HIS A 531 0.43 -24.11 5.51
CA HIS A 531 0.25 -24.39 6.94
C HIS A 531 0.78 -25.78 7.31
N PHE A 532 1.26 -25.94 8.53
CA PHE A 532 1.59 -27.27 9.06
C PHE A 532 0.32 -28.07 9.37
N GLY A 533 0.24 -29.27 8.88
CA GLY A 533 -0.80 -30.26 9.19
C GLY A 533 -0.46 -31.11 10.41
N PRO A 534 -1.33 -32.13 10.75
CA PRO A 534 -1.20 -33.01 11.93
C PRO A 534 0.01 -33.89 11.78
N GLY A 535 0.89 -34.19 11.49
CA GLY A 535 2.07 -35.08 11.32
C GLY A 535 3.25 -34.38 10.67
N GLY A 536 3.16 -33.05 10.50
CA GLY A 536 4.22 -32.26 9.87
C GLY A 536 4.08 -32.15 8.35
N GLN A 537 3.00 -32.64 7.75
CA GLN A 537 2.63 -32.38 6.36
C GLN A 537 2.39 -30.86 6.18
N ILE A 538 2.55 -30.40 4.96
CA ILE A 538 2.19 -29.03 4.60
C ILE A 538 0.83 -29.05 3.88
N LEU A 539 -0.11 -28.31 4.45
CA LEU A 539 -1.42 -27.99 3.85
C LEU A 539 -1.29 -26.70 3.07
N PHE A 540 -1.92 -26.61 1.91
CA PHE A 540 -1.80 -25.41 1.08
C PHE A 540 -2.95 -25.34 0.06
N LEU A 541 -3.13 -24.19 -0.55
CA LEU A 541 -4.01 -24.02 -1.69
C LEU A 541 -3.23 -24.18 -2.99
N LEU A 542 -3.78 -24.98 -3.90
CA LEU A 542 -3.27 -25.13 -5.26
C LEU A 542 -4.36 -24.76 -6.27
N THR A 543 -4.01 -23.86 -7.19
CA THR A 543 -4.91 -23.48 -8.28
C THR A 543 -4.90 -24.55 -9.37
N GLU A 544 -6.06 -25.09 -9.69
CA GLU A 544 -6.29 -26.01 -10.81
C GLU A 544 -7.39 -25.44 -11.71
N GLY A 545 -7.06 -25.08 -12.95
CA GLY A 545 -7.97 -24.34 -13.81
C GLY A 545 -8.24 -22.95 -13.23
N HIS A 546 -9.47 -22.72 -12.80
CA HIS A 546 -9.91 -21.45 -12.22
C HIS A 546 -10.25 -21.55 -10.72
N ALA A 547 -9.99 -22.66 -10.07
CA ALA A 547 -10.39 -22.90 -8.69
C ALA A 547 -9.20 -23.34 -7.82
N ASN A 548 -9.22 -22.93 -6.55
CA ASN A 548 -8.22 -23.37 -5.57
C ASN A 548 -8.75 -24.59 -4.81
N TYR A 549 -7.87 -25.57 -4.60
CA TYR A 549 -8.16 -26.77 -3.83
C TYR A 549 -7.22 -26.87 -2.64
N LEU A 550 -7.78 -27.34 -1.51
CA LEU A 550 -6.99 -27.65 -0.32
C LEU A 550 -6.26 -28.98 -0.54
N GLU A 551 -4.94 -28.89 -0.58
CA GLU A 551 -4.05 -30.04 -0.76
C GLU A 551 -3.08 -30.19 0.40
N GLN A 552 -2.50 -31.39 0.51
CA GLN A 552 -1.40 -31.67 1.44
C GLN A 552 -0.23 -32.35 0.73
N VAL A 553 0.97 -32.11 1.26
CA VAL A 553 2.22 -32.74 0.80
C VAL A 553 3.12 -33.04 2.00
N GLU A 554 3.83 -34.17 1.95
CA GLU A 554 4.95 -34.45 2.88
C GLU A 554 6.18 -33.62 2.46
N PRO A 555 6.86 -32.93 3.40
CA PRO A 555 8.07 -32.20 3.09
C PRO A 555 9.14 -33.09 2.45
N GLY A 556 9.53 -32.72 1.21
CA GLY A 556 10.50 -33.53 0.43
C GLY A 556 9.91 -34.59 -0.48
N SER A 557 8.58 -34.74 -0.49
CA SER A 557 7.84 -35.60 -1.43
C SER A 557 7.30 -34.77 -2.61
N SER A 558 7.14 -35.41 -3.77
CA SER A 558 6.40 -34.85 -4.90
C SER A 558 4.94 -35.28 -4.92
N GLY A 559 4.56 -36.26 -4.10
CA GLY A 559 3.20 -36.80 -3.99
C GLY A 559 2.32 -35.86 -3.16
N ARG A 560 1.27 -35.30 -3.77
CA ARG A 560 0.27 -34.45 -3.11
C ARG A 560 -1.10 -35.13 -3.11
N ARG A 561 -1.95 -34.73 -2.17
CA ARG A 561 -3.31 -35.26 -2.01
C ARG A 561 -4.30 -34.14 -1.72
N LYS A 562 -5.42 -34.11 -2.43
CA LYS A 562 -6.56 -33.25 -2.09
C LYS A 562 -7.20 -33.70 -0.76
N ILE A 563 -7.51 -32.75 0.11
CA ILE A 563 -8.17 -32.99 1.39
C ILE A 563 -9.69 -33.05 1.19
N VAL A 564 -10.22 -32.12 0.38
CA VAL A 564 -11.65 -32.06 0.04
C VAL A 564 -11.83 -31.94 -1.48
N PRO A 565 -12.94 -32.48 -2.05
CA PRO A 565 -13.15 -32.50 -3.49
C PRO A 565 -13.69 -31.19 -4.08
N TYR A 566 -14.07 -30.21 -3.26
CA TYR A 566 -14.68 -28.95 -3.66
C TYR A 566 -13.71 -27.78 -3.52
N PRO A 567 -13.93 -26.66 -4.24
CA PRO A 567 -13.05 -25.51 -4.21
C PRO A 567 -13.07 -24.77 -2.86
N ILE A 568 -11.90 -24.27 -2.47
CA ILE A 568 -11.68 -23.44 -1.30
C ILE A 568 -11.27 -22.04 -1.77
N ILE A 569 -11.91 -21.00 -1.25
CA ILE A 569 -11.57 -19.62 -1.57
C ILE A 569 -10.29 -19.22 -0.85
N GLU A 570 -10.23 -19.46 0.47
CA GLU A 570 -9.08 -19.17 1.31
C GLU A 570 -9.01 -20.08 2.54
N ILE A 571 -7.82 -20.24 3.09
CA ILE A 571 -7.61 -20.84 4.41
C ILE A 571 -7.57 -19.67 5.41
N GLN A 572 -8.51 -19.65 6.36
CA GLN A 572 -8.59 -18.63 7.41
C GLN A 572 -7.77 -19.01 8.64
N GLY A 573 -7.32 -20.25 8.75
CA GLY A 573 -6.45 -20.73 9.80
C GLY A 573 -6.58 -22.22 10.08
N ILE A 574 -5.72 -22.70 10.97
CA ILE A 574 -5.74 -24.10 11.43
C ILE A 574 -5.81 -24.13 12.96
N SER A 575 -6.56 -25.06 13.52
CA SER A 575 -6.61 -25.22 14.97
C SER A 575 -5.22 -25.60 15.55
N PRO A 576 -4.87 -25.16 16.76
CA PRO A 576 -3.56 -25.46 17.37
C PRO A 576 -3.25 -26.96 17.44
N GLY A 577 -4.26 -27.79 17.74
CA GLY A 577 -4.14 -29.24 17.72
C GLY A 577 -4.11 -29.86 16.32
N ARG A 578 -4.12 -29.03 15.25
CA ARG A 578 -4.07 -29.45 13.84
C ARG A 578 -5.17 -30.43 13.46
N ARG A 579 -6.38 -30.27 14.03
CA ARG A 579 -7.55 -31.11 13.76
C ARG A 579 -8.50 -30.48 12.76
N TRP A 580 -8.54 -29.15 12.69
CA TRP A 580 -9.48 -28.39 11.88
C TRP A 580 -8.77 -27.39 10.99
N VAL A 581 -9.20 -27.32 9.73
CA VAL A 581 -8.92 -26.18 8.84
C VAL A 581 -10.14 -25.29 8.82
N MET A 582 -9.98 -24.02 9.19
CA MET A 582 -10.98 -23.00 8.93
C MET A 582 -10.79 -22.49 7.52
N ALA A 583 -11.79 -22.62 6.70
CA ALA A 583 -11.71 -22.26 5.29
C ALA A 583 -12.99 -21.60 4.80
N MET A 584 -12.84 -20.61 3.93
CA MET A 584 -13.93 -20.06 3.14
C MET A 584 -14.20 -20.98 1.95
N VAL A 585 -15.34 -21.64 1.95
CA VAL A 585 -15.75 -22.57 0.88
C VAL A 585 -16.63 -21.81 -0.11
N ALA A 586 -16.42 -22.03 -1.41
CA ALA A 586 -17.25 -21.45 -2.45
C ALA A 586 -18.73 -21.91 -2.30
N ALA A 587 -19.66 -21.04 -2.66
CA ALA A 587 -21.08 -21.35 -2.59
C ALA A 587 -21.42 -22.56 -3.47
N ALA A 588 -22.18 -23.51 -2.91
CA ALA A 588 -22.78 -24.57 -3.71
C ALA A 588 -23.96 -24.01 -4.55
N PRO A 589 -24.33 -24.69 -5.67
CA PRO A 589 -25.49 -24.27 -6.45
C PRO A 589 -26.74 -24.17 -5.57
N GLY A 590 -27.35 -22.97 -5.50
CA GLY A 590 -28.54 -22.69 -4.68
C GLY A 590 -28.23 -22.10 -3.29
N GLU A 591 -26.99 -21.92 -2.90
CA GLU A 591 -26.58 -21.18 -1.70
C GLU A 591 -26.39 -19.69 -1.95
N ASN A 592 -26.62 -18.87 -0.91
CA ASN A 592 -26.55 -17.41 -1.00
C ASN A 592 -25.13 -16.82 -0.80
N GLY A 593 -24.09 -17.50 -1.24
CA GLY A 593 -22.71 -17.04 -1.17
C GLY A 593 -21.75 -17.96 -0.43
N PRO A 594 -20.44 -17.60 -0.40
CA PRO A 594 -19.43 -18.42 0.25
C PRO A 594 -19.65 -18.50 1.76
N ALA A 595 -19.24 -19.61 2.36
CA ALA A 595 -19.44 -19.88 3.77
C ALA A 595 -18.14 -20.29 4.48
N PRO A 596 -17.86 -19.74 5.68
CA PRO A 596 -16.78 -20.23 6.53
C PRO A 596 -17.13 -21.61 7.08
N MET A 597 -16.25 -22.56 6.81
CA MET A 597 -16.40 -23.97 7.19
C MET A 597 -15.21 -24.42 8.03
N ALA A 598 -15.46 -25.21 9.07
CA ALA A 598 -14.47 -25.99 9.77
C ALA A 598 -14.39 -27.38 9.10
N ILE A 599 -13.26 -27.67 8.46
CA ILE A 599 -13.00 -28.94 7.75
C ILE A 599 -12.16 -29.83 8.67
N PRO A 600 -12.65 -31.01 9.08
CA PRO A 600 -11.89 -31.91 9.93
C PRO A 600 -10.80 -32.62 9.12
N LEU A 601 -9.55 -32.64 9.65
CA LEU A 601 -8.40 -33.27 8.99
C LEU A 601 -8.31 -34.79 9.26
N ASP A 602 -9.03 -35.30 10.25
CA ASP A 602 -9.15 -36.71 10.57
C ASP A 602 -10.33 -37.42 9.85
N GLY A 603 -11.01 -36.66 8.96
CA GLY A 603 -12.18 -37.15 8.22
C GLY A 603 -13.50 -36.79 8.91
N GLY A 604 -14.57 -36.87 8.17
CA GLY A 604 -15.90 -36.50 8.63
C GLY A 604 -16.49 -35.30 7.88
N PRO A 605 -17.75 -34.94 8.17
CA PRO A 605 -18.40 -33.84 7.49
C PRO A 605 -17.88 -32.48 7.98
N PRO A 606 -17.68 -31.50 7.08
CA PRO A 606 -17.36 -30.14 7.47
C PRO A 606 -18.53 -29.50 8.24
N ARG A 607 -18.21 -28.55 9.13
CA ARG A 607 -19.20 -27.82 9.93
C ARG A 607 -19.22 -26.35 9.51
N ARG A 608 -20.39 -25.77 9.31
CA ARG A 608 -20.55 -24.35 9.06
C ARG A 608 -20.26 -23.58 10.35
N VAL A 609 -19.38 -22.55 10.25
CA VAL A 609 -19.01 -21.71 11.41
C VAL A 609 -19.92 -20.50 11.51
N CYS A 610 -20.17 -19.80 10.40
CA CYS A 610 -21.07 -18.65 10.33
C CYS A 610 -22.11 -18.81 9.21
N LEU A 611 -23.23 -18.11 9.36
CA LEU A 611 -24.29 -18.07 8.34
C LEU A 611 -23.88 -17.28 7.09
N SER A 612 -23.01 -16.28 7.27
CA SER A 612 -22.46 -15.43 6.22
C SER A 612 -20.95 -15.28 6.42
N TYR A 613 -20.30 -14.42 5.66
CA TYR A 613 -18.86 -14.15 5.80
C TYR A 613 -18.49 -13.80 7.23
N CYS A 614 -17.49 -14.46 7.79
CA CYS A 614 -16.83 -14.13 9.06
C CYS A 614 -15.39 -14.67 9.04
N ASP A 615 -14.56 -14.14 9.94
CA ASP A 615 -13.18 -14.58 10.14
C ASP A 615 -13.05 -15.31 11.49
N PRO A 616 -13.22 -16.66 11.51
CA PRO A 616 -13.03 -17.45 12.71
C PRO A 616 -11.55 -17.66 12.99
N THR A 617 -11.10 -17.34 14.20
CA THR A 617 -9.71 -17.48 14.62
C THR A 617 -9.61 -18.27 15.93
N TRP A 618 -8.68 -19.22 15.99
CA TRP A 618 -8.45 -20.02 17.19
C TRP A 618 -7.59 -19.28 18.22
N SER A 619 -7.90 -19.47 19.52
CA SER A 619 -6.92 -19.14 20.57
C SER A 619 -5.67 -20.01 20.41
N SER A 620 -4.50 -19.51 20.81
CA SER A 620 -3.24 -20.27 20.80
C SER A 620 -3.32 -21.58 21.59
N SER A 621 -4.17 -21.62 22.62
CA SER A 621 -4.44 -22.82 23.45
C SER A 621 -5.41 -23.81 22.81
N GLY A 622 -6.15 -23.42 21.76
CA GLY A 622 -7.25 -24.22 21.21
C GLY A 622 -8.52 -24.27 22.08
N ALA A 623 -8.52 -23.60 23.23
CA ALA A 623 -9.64 -23.63 24.17
C ALA A 623 -10.84 -22.75 23.72
N PHE A 624 -10.60 -21.81 22.83
CA PHE A 624 -11.62 -20.90 22.32
C PHE A 624 -11.52 -20.75 20.80
N LEU A 625 -12.68 -20.61 20.17
CA LEU A 625 -12.84 -20.11 18.81
C LEU A 625 -13.40 -18.69 18.88
N PHE A 626 -12.69 -17.75 18.32
CA PHE A 626 -13.13 -16.35 18.23
C PHE A 626 -13.84 -16.13 16.91
N VAL A 627 -14.97 -15.46 16.96
CA VAL A 627 -15.73 -15.08 15.77
C VAL A 627 -16.09 -13.61 15.89
N GLN A 628 -15.70 -12.83 14.89
CA GLN A 628 -16.09 -11.42 14.83
C GLN A 628 -17.61 -11.32 14.55
N VAL A 629 -18.27 -10.49 15.30
CA VAL A 629 -19.70 -10.18 15.12
C VAL A 629 -19.92 -8.67 15.07
N GLU A 630 -20.89 -8.25 14.28
CA GLU A 630 -21.26 -6.85 14.17
C GLU A 630 -21.96 -6.37 15.45
N ASP A 631 -21.84 -5.10 15.76
CA ASP A 631 -22.67 -4.46 16.79
C ASP A 631 -24.09 -4.29 16.23
N PRO A 632 -25.13 -4.82 16.90
CA PRO A 632 -26.52 -4.64 16.48
C PRO A 632 -26.94 -3.16 16.38
N SER A 633 -26.36 -2.29 17.20
CA SER A 633 -26.62 -0.84 17.15
C SER A 633 -25.90 -0.15 15.99
N ARG A 634 -24.92 -0.83 15.37
CA ARG A 634 -24.05 -0.27 14.31
C ARG A 634 -23.34 1.03 14.72
N THR A 635 -23.14 1.24 16.03
CA THR A 635 -22.49 2.43 16.59
C THR A 635 -21.04 2.19 16.98
N SER A 636 -20.58 0.92 16.96
CA SER A 636 -19.20 0.54 17.27
C SER A 636 -18.60 -0.35 16.15
N PRO A 637 -17.27 -0.46 16.07
CA PRO A 637 -16.57 -1.25 15.04
C PRO A 637 -16.79 -2.77 15.16
N GLY A 638 -17.70 -3.23 15.99
CA GLY A 638 -17.96 -4.64 16.24
C GLY A 638 -17.18 -5.19 17.44
N ARG A 639 -17.34 -6.48 17.67
CA ARG A 639 -16.75 -7.20 18.80
C ARG A 639 -16.42 -8.63 18.37
N SER A 640 -15.65 -9.35 19.18
CA SER A 640 -15.42 -10.77 19.01
C SER A 640 -16.17 -11.59 20.05
N LEU A 641 -16.77 -12.70 19.61
CA LEU A 641 -17.28 -13.73 20.50
C LEU A 641 -16.22 -14.80 20.69
N ALA A 642 -15.72 -14.97 21.91
CA ALA A 642 -14.86 -16.06 22.30
C ALA A 642 -15.73 -17.25 22.74
N ILE A 643 -15.79 -18.28 21.91
CA ILE A 643 -16.65 -19.45 22.08
C ILE A 643 -15.79 -20.58 22.64
N PRO A 644 -16.08 -21.07 23.85
CA PRO A 644 -15.30 -22.15 24.43
C PRO A 644 -15.50 -23.44 23.63
N THR A 645 -14.41 -24.04 23.21
CA THR A 645 -14.40 -25.34 22.54
C THR A 645 -14.54 -26.48 23.55
N GLY A 646 -14.87 -27.67 23.07
CA GLY A 646 -14.87 -28.87 23.88
C GLY A 646 -13.49 -29.56 23.93
N PRO A 647 -13.38 -30.72 24.62
CA PRO A 647 -12.19 -31.54 24.58
C PRO A 647 -11.73 -31.81 23.14
N ALA A 648 -10.41 -31.84 22.94
CA ALA A 648 -9.83 -32.05 21.62
C ALA A 648 -10.36 -31.06 20.54
N GLU A 649 -10.56 -29.78 20.94
CA GLU A 649 -11.05 -28.72 20.04
C GLU A 649 -12.43 -29.01 19.43
N SER A 650 -13.31 -29.74 20.16
CA SER A 650 -14.67 -30.03 19.66
C SER A 650 -15.45 -28.73 19.46
N LEU A 651 -16.16 -28.67 18.33
CA LEU A 651 -17.02 -27.56 17.94
C LEU A 651 -18.51 -27.82 18.23
N ASP A 652 -18.84 -28.71 19.15
CA ASP A 652 -20.23 -29.15 19.44
C ASP A 652 -21.09 -28.01 20.01
N LYS A 653 -20.50 -26.94 20.51
CA LYS A 653 -21.20 -25.74 20.99
C LYS A 653 -21.65 -24.80 19.87
N LEU A 654 -21.11 -24.96 18.65
CA LEU A 654 -21.57 -24.18 17.50
C LEU A 654 -23.01 -24.59 17.12
N PRO A 655 -23.88 -23.61 16.81
CA PRO A 655 -25.20 -23.92 16.25
C PRO A 655 -25.09 -24.75 14.97
N PRO A 656 -26.00 -25.69 14.70
CA PRO A 656 -25.91 -26.55 13.50
C PRO A 656 -25.84 -25.80 12.17
N GLY A 657 -26.41 -24.58 12.08
CA GLY A 657 -26.40 -23.74 10.89
C GLY A 657 -25.25 -22.68 10.88
N GLY A 658 -24.45 -22.62 11.95
CA GLY A 658 -23.46 -21.55 12.16
C GLY A 658 -23.99 -20.32 12.90
N ILE A 659 -23.11 -19.37 13.17
CA ILE A 659 -23.36 -18.16 13.96
C ILE A 659 -23.84 -17.05 13.03
N ALA A 660 -24.88 -16.31 13.44
CA ALA A 660 -25.28 -15.08 12.76
C ALA A 660 -24.37 -13.93 13.17
N LEU A 661 -24.00 -13.04 12.24
CA LEU A 661 -23.13 -11.88 12.53
C LEU A 661 -23.69 -10.95 13.60
N MET A 662 -25.00 -10.90 13.75
CA MET A 662 -25.70 -10.10 14.76
C MET A 662 -25.92 -10.86 16.08
N SER A 663 -25.27 -12.01 16.28
CA SER A 663 -25.46 -12.82 17.50
C SER A 663 -24.99 -12.11 18.76
N THR A 664 -25.76 -12.30 19.82
CA THR A 664 -25.37 -11.88 21.18
C THR A 664 -24.60 -13.02 21.88
N PRO A 665 -23.80 -12.75 22.90
CA PRO A 665 -23.10 -13.79 23.65
C PRO A 665 -24.01 -14.92 24.16
N GLY A 666 -25.24 -14.60 24.55
CA GLY A 666 -26.23 -15.58 25.01
C GLY A 666 -26.77 -16.54 23.93
N ALA A 667 -26.55 -16.25 22.64
CA ALA A 667 -26.97 -17.12 21.55
C ALA A 667 -26.08 -18.37 21.41
N VAL A 668 -24.85 -18.33 21.96
CA VAL A 668 -23.92 -19.44 21.96
C VAL A 668 -23.55 -19.80 23.40
N PRO A 669 -23.79 -21.04 23.88
CA PRO A 669 -23.54 -21.41 25.26
C PRO A 669 -22.11 -21.21 25.72
N GLY A 670 -21.91 -20.40 26.78
CA GLY A 670 -20.62 -20.10 27.37
C GLY A 670 -19.75 -19.13 26.57
N ALA A 671 -20.25 -18.53 25.49
CA ALA A 671 -19.53 -17.51 24.75
C ALA A 671 -19.31 -16.24 25.59
N GLN A 672 -18.13 -15.65 25.47
CA GLN A 672 -17.73 -14.39 26.10
C GLN A 672 -17.60 -13.31 25.05
N SER A 673 -17.99 -12.08 25.37
CA SER A 673 -17.82 -10.94 24.47
C SER A 673 -16.50 -10.22 24.77
N VAL A 674 -15.67 -10.05 23.76
CA VAL A 674 -14.49 -9.20 23.76
C VAL A 674 -14.84 -7.94 22.97
N ALA A 675 -14.71 -6.76 23.60
CA ALA A 675 -15.12 -5.45 23.03
C ALA A 675 -14.12 -4.96 21.96
N ARG A 676 -13.62 -5.86 21.12
CA ARG A 676 -12.72 -5.58 20.00
C ARG A 676 -12.96 -6.57 18.85
N ALA A 677 -13.04 -6.02 17.66
CA ALA A 677 -13.01 -6.78 16.41
C ALA A 677 -11.55 -6.97 15.95
N ASN A 678 -11.32 -7.83 14.97
CA ASN A 678 -10.02 -8.03 14.29
C ASN A 678 -8.86 -8.28 15.28
N LEU A 679 -9.09 -9.10 16.29
CA LEU A 679 -8.06 -9.48 17.25
C LEU A 679 -7.36 -10.80 16.84
N VAL A 680 -6.12 -10.92 17.29
CA VAL A 680 -5.31 -12.15 17.21
C VAL A 680 -5.33 -12.79 18.58
N PRO A 681 -6.04 -13.93 18.77
CA PRO A 681 -6.21 -14.49 20.10
C PRO A 681 -4.93 -15.13 20.64
N GLY A 682 -4.57 -14.81 21.88
CA GLY A 682 -3.67 -15.59 22.69
C GLY A 682 -4.39 -16.79 23.33
N ARG A 683 -3.96 -17.22 24.52
CA ARG A 683 -4.47 -18.44 25.17
C ARG A 683 -5.92 -18.34 25.64
N ASP A 684 -6.42 -17.14 25.97
CA ASP A 684 -7.74 -16.92 26.56
C ASP A 684 -8.32 -15.55 26.13
N PRO A 685 -9.60 -15.25 26.42
CA PRO A 685 -10.25 -14.02 26.00
C PRO A 685 -9.69 -12.71 26.61
N GLY A 686 -8.89 -12.79 27.66
CA GLY A 686 -8.21 -11.64 28.28
C GLY A 686 -6.79 -11.42 27.76
N HIS A 687 -6.33 -12.26 26.81
CA HIS A 687 -4.99 -12.16 26.25
C HIS A 687 -5.04 -12.24 24.73
N PHE A 688 -4.78 -11.13 24.05
CA PHE A 688 -4.83 -11.05 22.58
C PHE A 688 -3.94 -9.92 22.07
N ALA A 689 -3.47 -10.07 20.84
CA ALA A 689 -2.83 -9.00 20.09
C ALA A 689 -3.81 -8.38 19.09
N PHE A 690 -3.51 -7.19 18.61
CA PHE A 690 -4.25 -6.54 17.54
C PHE A 690 -3.37 -5.55 16.81
N VAL A 691 -3.66 -5.32 15.55
CA VAL A 691 -3.05 -4.26 14.78
C VAL A 691 -3.94 -3.03 14.88
N ASP A 692 -3.40 -1.96 15.46
CA ASP A 692 -4.06 -0.67 15.48
C ASP A 692 -3.55 0.15 14.30
N THR A 693 -4.42 0.37 13.35
CA THR A 693 -4.11 1.12 12.14
C THR A 693 -4.66 2.52 12.29
N THR A 694 -3.79 3.47 12.46
CA THR A 694 -4.14 4.89 12.45
C THR A 694 -3.91 5.43 11.06
N VAL A 695 -5.00 5.86 10.43
CA VAL A 695 -4.92 6.62 9.20
C VAL A 695 -5.53 7.98 9.45
N HIS A 696 -4.71 8.99 9.35
CA HIS A 696 -5.13 10.38 9.50
C HIS A 696 -4.91 11.10 8.18
N ARG A 697 -5.98 11.30 7.44
CA ARG A 697 -5.96 11.94 6.12
C ARG A 697 -6.92 13.11 6.05
N ASN A 698 -6.51 14.17 5.42
CA ASN A 698 -7.36 15.30 5.09
C ASN A 698 -7.35 15.59 3.59
N LEU A 699 -8.36 16.29 3.09
CA LEU A 699 -8.45 16.61 1.68
C LEU A 699 -7.66 17.87 1.35
N PHE A 700 -6.86 17.78 0.31
CA PHE A 700 -6.05 18.85 -0.22
C PHE A 700 -6.31 19.06 -1.71
N ARG A 701 -6.35 20.33 -2.10
CA ARG A 701 -6.24 20.71 -3.50
C ARG A 701 -4.77 20.78 -3.88
N ILE A 702 -4.39 20.10 -4.95
CA ILE A 702 -3.03 20.07 -5.49
C ILE A 702 -3.02 20.78 -6.83
N SER A 703 -2.13 21.78 -7.02
CA SER A 703 -1.91 22.41 -8.30
C SER A 703 -1.16 21.48 -9.25
N LEU A 704 -1.65 21.31 -10.46
CA LEU A 704 -0.96 20.51 -11.49
C LEU A 704 0.05 21.36 -12.25
N PRO A 705 1.24 20.81 -12.57
CA PRO A 705 2.29 21.53 -13.30
C PRO A 705 1.96 21.76 -14.77
#